data_c31dfc84251ce575251fd517d96a4297
#
_entry.id   c31dfc84251ce575251fd517d96a4297
#
_cell.length_a   1.000
_cell.length_b   1.000
_cell.length_c   1.000
_cell.angle_alpha   90.00
_cell.angle_beta   90.00
_cell.angle_gamma   90.00
#
_symmetry.space_group_name_H-M   'P 1'
#
loop_
_entity.id
_entity.type
_entity.pdbx_description
1 polymer ?
#
loop_
_entity_poly.entity_id
_entity_poly.type
_entity_poly.pdbx_seq_one_letter_code
_entity_poly.pdbx_strand_id
1 'polypeptide(L)'
;MEHLKKKKSFSWKDLSYKSLLFIGTVALIVYFLPRDGKFNYQFDINKPWKYGQLIATFDFPIYKDEAIVKREQDSLMALFQPYYELDKKVEKEAIAKLKENYHTNLKGILPSTDYLRYIERTLKEIYQAGIVSTEAIQQLYKDSTSAIMVIDDKLVNSHPIEGIYTVKKAYEYLLTADSVHFNREILRQCSLNEYISPNLTFDEQRTQTAKEEILNNYSWANGLVVSGQKIIDRGEIISPETYNILESLRKESIKRNESMGQSRLILGGQILFVGMLMLCFMLYLDLFRKDYYQRKGSLSLLFTLIVFYSIVTAFMMTHNLFNVYIIPYAMLPIIIRVFLDSRTAFLTHVITILICSISLRFPHEFILTQLAAGMVAIFSLRELSQRSQLFRTALLVILTYAAVYFSFELMTENGLANDFSKLNIRMYTYFFINGILLLFAYPLLFLLEKTFGFTSNVTLVELSNINNDLLRQMSETVPGTFQHSMQVANLAAEAAIRIGAKSQLVRTGALYHDIGKMENPAFFTENQSGGVNPHKNLGYEQSAQVVISHVTDGLKLADKHNLPKVIKDFISTHHGRGKTKYFYISWKNEHPDEELNEELFTYPGPNPFTKEQAILMMADAVEAASRSLPEYTEETISNLVDKIIDSQVTEGYFKECPITFKDIATVKAVFKEKLKIAYHTRISYPELKK
;
A
#
# COMPACT_ATOMS: atom_id res chain seq x y z
N MET A 1 25.23 37.51 -30.00
CA MET A 1 25.43 36.98 -28.63
C MET A 1 24.19 37.21 -27.71
N GLU A 2 22.97 37.15 -28.25
CA GLU A 2 21.77 37.53 -27.51
C GLU A 2 20.56 36.57 -27.61
N HIS A 3 20.79 35.33 -28.08
CA HIS A 3 19.71 34.34 -28.23
C HIS A 3 19.90 33.04 -27.45
N LEU A 4 20.68 33.08 -26.34
CA LEU A 4 20.88 31.91 -25.46
C LEU A 4 20.39 32.22 -24.06
N LYS A 5 19.07 32.39 -23.84
CA LYS A 5 18.38 32.20 -22.56
C LYS A 5 16.88 32.36 -22.76
N LYS A 6 16.21 31.45 -23.46
CA LYS A 6 14.83 31.15 -23.08
C LYS A 6 14.91 30.40 -21.75
N LYS A 7 15.03 31.13 -20.62
CA LYS A 7 14.62 30.64 -19.31
C LYS A 7 13.18 30.16 -19.49
N LYS A 8 12.95 28.81 -19.45
CA LYS A 8 11.59 28.29 -19.32
C LYS A 8 10.98 29.04 -18.14
N SER A 9 9.94 29.82 -18.37
CA SER A 9 9.22 30.53 -17.34
C SER A 9 8.87 29.56 -16.25
N PHE A 10 9.24 29.89 -15.02
CA PHE A 10 8.93 29.12 -13.83
C PHE A 10 7.40 28.97 -13.75
N SER A 11 6.88 27.79 -14.09
CA SER A 11 5.45 27.53 -14.05
C SER A 11 5.05 27.17 -12.63
N TRP A 12 4.42 28.07 -11.92
CA TRP A 12 3.84 27.83 -10.60
C TRP A 12 2.94 26.59 -10.57
N LYS A 13 2.24 26.30 -11.68
CA LYS A 13 1.40 25.09 -11.82
C LYS A 13 2.23 23.80 -11.81
N ASP A 14 3.43 23.81 -12.37
CA ASP A 14 4.32 22.64 -12.36
C ASP A 14 4.95 22.43 -10.99
N LEU A 15 5.37 23.49 -10.33
CA LEU A 15 5.90 23.42 -8.96
C LEU A 15 4.81 22.95 -7.98
N SER A 16 3.60 23.50 -8.05
CA SER A 16 2.49 23.10 -7.17
C SER A 16 2.13 21.62 -7.35
N TYR A 17 2.11 21.13 -8.59
CA TYR A 17 1.87 19.70 -8.87
C TYR A 17 2.94 18.81 -8.22
N LYS A 18 4.23 19.14 -8.39
CA LYS A 18 5.34 18.37 -7.81
C LYS A 18 5.35 18.39 -6.30
N SER A 19 5.07 19.56 -5.70
CA SER A 19 4.96 19.71 -4.25
C SER A 19 3.78 18.92 -3.69
N LEU A 20 2.63 18.99 -4.34
CA LEU A 20 1.43 18.23 -3.95
C LEU A 20 1.67 16.72 -4.03
N LEU A 21 2.32 16.27 -5.11
CA LEU A 21 2.66 14.86 -5.30
C LEU A 21 3.62 14.38 -4.20
N PHE A 22 4.66 15.17 -3.88
CA PHE A 22 5.61 14.86 -2.81
C PHE A 22 4.93 14.77 -1.45
N ILE A 23 4.21 15.83 -1.05
CA ILE A 23 3.54 15.90 0.25
C ILE A 23 2.48 14.80 0.36
N GLY A 24 1.67 14.61 -0.68
CA GLY A 24 0.65 13.58 -0.72
C GLY A 24 1.24 12.17 -0.59
N THR A 25 2.36 11.89 -1.26
CA THR A 25 3.06 10.61 -1.16
C THR A 25 3.58 10.35 0.24
N VAL A 26 4.30 11.32 0.84
CA VAL A 26 4.84 11.19 2.19
C VAL A 26 3.70 11.00 3.19
N ALA A 27 2.65 11.82 3.11
CA ALA A 27 1.48 11.74 3.99
C ALA A 27 0.79 10.38 3.88
N LEU A 28 0.59 9.88 2.66
CA LEU A 28 -0.09 8.61 2.41
C LEU A 28 0.73 7.42 2.93
N ILE A 29 2.03 7.38 2.65
CA ILE A 29 2.90 6.32 3.15
C ILE A 29 2.91 6.33 4.69
N VAL A 30 3.15 7.49 5.32
CA VAL A 30 3.23 7.62 6.78
C VAL A 30 1.89 7.31 7.45
N TYR A 31 0.76 7.61 6.80
CA TYR A 31 -0.57 7.28 7.32
C TYR A 31 -0.74 5.76 7.52
N PHE A 32 -0.28 4.94 6.54
CA PHE A 32 -0.40 3.48 6.60
C PHE A 32 0.74 2.81 7.37
N LEU A 33 1.86 3.48 7.62
CA LEU A 33 2.95 2.88 8.41
C LEU A 33 2.47 2.57 9.84
N PRO A 34 2.75 1.36 10.34
CA PRO A 34 2.40 0.99 11.71
C PRO A 34 3.11 1.90 12.70
N ARG A 35 2.35 2.40 13.67
CA ARG A 35 2.82 3.31 14.73
C ARG A 35 2.97 2.62 16.07
N ASP A 36 2.38 1.44 16.18
CA ASP A 36 2.42 0.67 17.42
C ASP A 36 3.79 0.06 17.60
N GLY A 37 4.38 0.22 18.77
CA GLY A 37 5.52 -0.56 19.19
C GLY A 37 5.10 -2.03 19.25
N LYS A 38 5.36 -2.76 18.18
CA LYS A 38 4.85 -4.12 18.03
C LYS A 38 5.48 -5.03 19.05
N PHE A 39 4.64 -5.61 19.90
CA PHE A 39 4.97 -6.88 20.54
C PHE A 39 4.95 -7.97 19.46
N ASN A 40 6.09 -8.18 18.83
CA ASN A 40 6.23 -8.98 17.60
C ASN A 40 6.40 -10.47 17.84
N TYR A 41 5.97 -10.99 18.99
CA TYR A 41 6.12 -12.38 19.34
C TYR A 41 4.79 -13.11 19.24
N GLN A 42 4.76 -14.19 18.44
CA GLN A 42 3.66 -15.16 18.43
C GLN A 42 4.06 -16.34 19.30
N PHE A 43 3.26 -16.65 20.28
CA PHE A 43 3.55 -17.70 21.24
C PHE A 43 2.25 -18.39 21.68
N ASP A 44 2.37 -19.67 21.95
CA ASP A 44 1.27 -20.52 22.44
C ASP A 44 1.80 -21.36 23.61
N ILE A 45 0.90 -21.72 24.52
CA ILE A 45 1.20 -22.59 25.67
C ILE A 45 1.70 -23.96 25.14
N ASN A 46 2.67 -24.53 25.82
CA ASN A 46 3.31 -25.82 25.51
C ASN A 46 4.04 -25.89 24.15
N LYS A 47 4.27 -24.74 23.49
CA LYS A 47 5.13 -24.69 22.30
C LYS A 47 6.51 -24.12 22.64
N PRO A 48 7.57 -24.54 21.93
CA PRO A 48 8.89 -23.98 22.14
C PRO A 48 8.95 -22.52 21.67
N TRP A 49 9.64 -21.68 22.45
CA TRP A 49 9.94 -20.30 22.09
C TRP A 49 10.87 -20.26 20.86
N LYS A 50 10.39 -19.69 19.76
CA LYS A 50 11.08 -19.72 18.45
C LYS A 50 12.07 -18.58 18.24
N TYR A 51 12.09 -17.62 19.15
CA TYR A 51 12.85 -16.38 19.00
C TYR A 51 14.09 -16.44 19.89
N GLY A 52 14.98 -15.44 19.76
CA GLY A 52 16.13 -15.30 20.64
C GLY A 52 15.73 -15.05 22.11
N GLN A 53 16.73 -14.96 23.00
CA GLN A 53 16.50 -14.62 24.39
C GLN A 53 15.66 -13.35 24.53
N LEU A 54 14.61 -13.41 25.34
CA LEU A 54 13.74 -12.29 25.66
C LEU A 54 14.05 -11.79 27.07
N ILE A 55 14.44 -10.51 27.15
CA ILE A 55 14.74 -9.79 28.38
C ILE A 55 13.73 -8.67 28.52
N ALA A 56 13.23 -8.42 29.73
CA ALA A 56 12.34 -7.31 30.01
C ALA A 56 13.06 -5.97 29.80
N THR A 57 12.50 -5.12 28.97
CA THR A 57 13.05 -3.78 28.68
C THR A 57 12.54 -2.71 29.65
N PHE A 58 11.54 -3.03 30.47
CA PHE A 58 10.93 -2.18 31.49
C PHE A 58 10.25 -3.03 32.56
N ASP A 59 9.97 -2.41 33.71
CA ASP A 59 9.22 -3.04 34.79
C ASP A 59 7.74 -3.16 34.43
N PHE A 60 7.15 -4.34 34.66
CA PHE A 60 5.72 -4.56 34.40
C PHE A 60 5.12 -5.60 35.35
N PRO A 61 3.83 -5.44 35.76
CA PRO A 61 3.13 -6.41 36.57
C PRO A 61 2.74 -7.66 35.78
N ILE A 62 2.76 -8.82 36.42
CA ILE A 62 2.23 -10.08 35.88
C ILE A 62 0.75 -10.13 36.18
N TYR A 63 -0.10 -9.88 35.19
CA TYR A 63 -1.56 -9.92 35.36
C TYR A 63 -2.08 -11.33 35.61
N LYS A 64 -3.03 -11.46 36.52
CA LYS A 64 -3.78 -12.69 36.68
C LYS A 64 -4.72 -12.93 35.51
N ASP A 65 -5.05 -14.20 35.25
CA ASP A 65 -6.07 -14.54 34.27
C ASP A 65 -7.44 -13.95 34.67
N GLU A 66 -8.19 -13.44 33.71
CA GLU A 66 -9.51 -12.80 33.97
C GLU A 66 -10.49 -13.75 34.63
N ALA A 67 -10.42 -15.06 34.32
CA ALA A 67 -11.25 -16.06 34.93
C ALA A 67 -10.86 -16.30 36.42
N ILE A 68 -9.55 -16.21 36.74
CA ILE A 68 -9.08 -16.31 38.15
C ILE A 68 -9.46 -15.04 38.89
N VAL A 69 -9.25 -13.87 38.32
CA VAL A 69 -9.64 -12.59 38.92
C VAL A 69 -11.12 -12.59 39.28
N LYS A 70 -11.98 -13.00 38.35
CA LYS A 70 -13.42 -13.06 38.57
C LYS A 70 -13.79 -14.04 39.70
N ARG A 71 -13.21 -15.25 39.73
CA ARG A 71 -13.44 -16.23 40.78
C ARG A 71 -13.01 -15.70 42.16
N GLU A 72 -11.84 -15.10 42.27
CA GLU A 72 -11.35 -14.54 43.54
C GLU A 72 -12.20 -13.36 43.98
N GLN A 73 -12.65 -12.48 43.10
CA GLN A 73 -13.56 -11.39 43.40
C GLN A 73 -14.93 -11.92 43.84
N ASP A 74 -15.49 -12.91 43.14
CA ASP A 74 -16.76 -13.54 43.51
C ASP A 74 -16.65 -14.21 44.89
N SER A 75 -15.51 -14.86 45.17
CA SER A 75 -15.23 -15.46 46.48
C SER A 75 -15.13 -14.43 47.62
N LEU A 76 -14.46 -13.29 47.36
CA LEU A 76 -14.37 -12.18 48.30
C LEU A 76 -15.76 -11.55 48.56
N MET A 77 -16.57 -11.40 47.52
CA MET A 77 -17.92 -10.87 47.63
C MET A 77 -18.87 -11.84 48.37
N ALA A 78 -18.69 -13.15 48.22
CA ALA A 78 -19.46 -14.15 48.95
C ALA A 78 -19.22 -14.10 50.48
N LEU A 79 -18.07 -13.63 50.91
CA LEU A 79 -17.71 -13.45 52.33
C LEU A 79 -18.06 -12.04 52.87
N PHE A 80 -18.54 -11.16 52.00
CA PHE A 80 -18.84 -9.79 52.38
C PHE A 80 -20.07 -9.71 53.32
N GLN A 81 -19.92 -8.90 54.37
CA GLN A 81 -20.99 -8.65 55.35
C GLN A 81 -21.50 -7.21 55.15
N PRO A 82 -22.81 -7.02 54.86
CA PRO A 82 -23.38 -5.68 54.73
C PRO A 82 -23.49 -4.97 56.06
N TYR A 83 -23.43 -3.64 56.02
CA TYR A 83 -23.46 -2.79 57.20
C TYR A 83 -24.88 -2.39 57.54
N TYR A 84 -25.21 -2.51 58.86
CA TYR A 84 -26.47 -2.08 59.44
C TYR A 84 -26.20 -1.18 60.64
N GLU A 85 -26.94 -0.11 60.77
CA GLU A 85 -26.86 0.82 61.90
C GLU A 85 -27.92 0.45 62.99
N LEU A 86 -27.49 0.35 64.26
CA LEU A 86 -28.33 0.08 65.35
C LEU A 86 -28.86 1.38 65.98
N ASP A 87 -30.16 1.65 65.84
CA ASP A 87 -30.82 2.82 66.46
C ASP A 87 -31.31 2.52 67.87
N LYS A 88 -30.53 2.96 68.86
CA LYS A 88 -30.87 2.84 70.29
C LYS A 88 -32.05 3.72 70.73
N LYS A 89 -32.49 4.68 69.94
CA LYS A 89 -33.63 5.51 70.25
C LYS A 89 -34.93 4.70 70.23
N VAL A 90 -35.04 3.78 69.24
CA VAL A 90 -36.20 2.91 69.07
C VAL A 90 -36.44 2.07 70.30
N GLU A 91 -35.37 1.50 70.92
CA GLU A 91 -35.45 0.78 72.20
C GLU A 91 -36.01 1.67 73.32
N LYS A 92 -35.44 2.87 73.52
CA LYS A 92 -35.82 3.81 74.54
C LYS A 92 -37.29 4.26 74.41
N GLU A 93 -37.70 4.55 73.16
CA GLU A 93 -39.07 4.96 72.86
C GLU A 93 -40.09 3.82 73.15
N ALA A 94 -39.71 2.60 72.66
CA ALA A 94 -40.57 1.43 72.94
C ALA A 94 -40.76 1.14 74.44
N ILE A 95 -39.69 1.23 75.24
CA ILE A 95 -39.73 1.04 76.68
C ILE A 95 -40.51 2.19 77.38
N ALA A 96 -40.30 3.44 76.90
CA ALA A 96 -41.06 4.58 77.46
C ALA A 96 -42.54 4.43 77.16
N LYS A 97 -42.95 4.06 75.96
CA LYS A 97 -44.32 3.76 75.54
C LYS A 97 -44.94 2.61 76.40
N LEU A 98 -44.16 1.56 76.64
CA LEU A 98 -44.58 0.45 77.46
C LEU A 98 -44.91 0.91 78.92
N LYS A 99 -44.03 1.74 79.51
CA LYS A 99 -44.23 2.27 80.85
C LYS A 99 -45.41 3.22 80.94
N GLU A 100 -45.62 4.06 79.97
CA GLU A 100 -46.75 4.95 79.87
C GLU A 100 -48.07 4.15 79.77
N ASN A 101 -48.13 3.19 78.87
CA ASN A 101 -49.27 2.34 78.64
C ASN A 101 -49.55 1.37 79.84
N TYR A 102 -48.55 1.09 80.67
CA TYR A 102 -48.74 0.28 81.87
C TYR A 102 -49.71 0.96 82.82
N HIS A 103 -49.58 2.26 83.09
CA HIS A 103 -50.41 3.02 83.98
C HIS A 103 -51.84 3.23 83.48
N THR A 104 -52.05 3.28 82.17
CA THR A 104 -53.32 3.56 81.54
C THR A 104 -54.13 2.30 81.21
N ASN A 105 -53.53 1.28 80.65
CA ASN A 105 -54.24 0.15 80.03
C ASN A 105 -53.82 -1.23 80.61
N LEU A 106 -52.49 -1.44 80.84
CA LEU A 106 -51.96 -2.78 81.13
C LEU A 106 -52.06 -3.18 82.59
N LYS A 107 -52.18 -2.25 83.53
CA LYS A 107 -52.29 -2.51 84.99
C LYS A 107 -53.50 -3.31 85.30
N GLY A 108 -54.57 -3.27 84.52
CA GLY A 108 -55.77 -4.07 84.70
C GLY A 108 -55.70 -5.48 84.09
N ILE A 109 -54.70 -5.75 83.22
CA ILE A 109 -54.52 -7.02 82.54
C ILE A 109 -53.40 -7.86 83.15
N LEU A 110 -52.31 -7.20 83.61
CA LEU A 110 -51.14 -7.86 84.19
C LEU A 110 -51.35 -8.20 85.67
N PRO A 111 -51.18 -9.47 86.13
CA PRO A 111 -51.41 -9.91 87.44
C PRO A 111 -50.41 -9.36 88.48
N SER A 112 -49.17 -9.07 88.11
CA SER A 112 -48.13 -8.50 88.96
C SER A 112 -47.18 -7.58 88.24
N THR A 113 -46.39 -6.76 88.93
CA THR A 113 -45.32 -5.92 88.41
C THR A 113 -44.16 -6.76 87.82
N ASP A 114 -44.08 -8.04 88.16
CA ASP A 114 -43.05 -8.94 87.64
C ASP A 114 -43.21 -9.19 86.09
N TYR A 115 -44.48 -9.22 85.64
CA TYR A 115 -44.77 -9.27 84.19
C TYR A 115 -44.24 -8.06 83.45
N LEU A 116 -44.36 -6.85 84.00
CA LEU A 116 -43.81 -5.65 83.41
C LEU A 116 -42.27 -5.72 83.35
N ARG A 117 -41.61 -6.14 84.42
CA ARG A 117 -40.14 -6.30 84.45
C ARG A 117 -39.68 -7.35 83.46
N TYR A 118 -40.42 -8.45 83.33
CA TYR A 118 -40.14 -9.48 82.32
C TYR A 118 -40.23 -8.90 80.93
N ILE A 119 -41.31 -8.22 80.53
CA ILE A 119 -41.51 -7.61 79.25
C ILE A 119 -40.39 -6.60 78.99
N GLU A 120 -40.08 -5.71 79.94
CA GLU A 120 -39.03 -4.71 79.80
C GLU A 120 -37.65 -5.36 79.57
N ARG A 121 -37.31 -6.39 80.37
CA ARG A 121 -36.04 -7.11 80.21
C ARG A 121 -35.94 -7.81 78.87
N THR A 122 -36.96 -8.55 78.51
CA THR A 122 -36.96 -9.31 77.25
C THR A 122 -37.00 -8.40 76.08
N LEU A 123 -37.67 -7.26 76.05
CA LEU A 123 -37.61 -6.26 75.02
C LEU A 123 -36.19 -5.68 74.87
N LYS A 124 -35.50 -5.39 75.98
CA LYS A 124 -34.11 -4.92 75.93
C LYS A 124 -33.19 -5.97 75.33
N GLU A 125 -33.33 -7.24 75.69
CA GLU A 125 -32.55 -8.34 75.08
C GLU A 125 -32.78 -8.45 73.58
N ILE A 126 -34.06 -8.35 73.14
CA ILE A 126 -34.42 -8.39 71.74
C ILE A 126 -33.83 -7.17 70.95
N TYR A 127 -33.96 -5.96 71.50
CA TYR A 127 -33.46 -4.75 70.88
C TYR A 127 -31.94 -4.69 70.84
N GLN A 128 -31.25 -5.26 71.83
CA GLN A 128 -29.79 -5.40 71.86
C GLN A 128 -29.30 -6.41 70.82
N ALA A 129 -30.07 -7.48 70.60
CA ALA A 129 -29.78 -8.44 69.54
C ALA A 129 -30.06 -7.87 68.12
N GLY A 130 -30.95 -6.89 68.02
CA GLY A 130 -31.34 -6.21 66.79
C GLY A 130 -32.57 -6.80 66.11
N ILE A 131 -33.43 -5.91 65.65
CA ILE A 131 -34.68 -6.22 64.95
C ILE A 131 -34.56 -5.63 63.54
N VAL A 132 -34.69 -6.47 62.49
CA VAL A 132 -34.74 -6.06 61.09
C VAL A 132 -36.14 -6.16 60.49
N SER A 133 -36.40 -5.45 59.39
CA SER A 133 -37.67 -5.62 58.70
C SER A 133 -37.75 -7.00 58.01
N THR A 134 -38.98 -7.44 57.73
CA THR A 134 -39.18 -8.73 57.05
C THR A 134 -38.63 -8.78 55.70
N GLU A 135 -38.68 -7.66 55.00
CA GLU A 135 -38.09 -7.50 53.63
C GLU A 135 -36.56 -7.61 53.69
N ALA A 136 -35.94 -6.94 54.69
CA ALA A 136 -34.47 -6.94 54.83
C ALA A 136 -33.92 -8.35 55.12
N ILE A 137 -34.61 -9.12 56.06
CA ILE A 137 -34.16 -10.49 56.37
C ILE A 137 -34.32 -11.43 55.13
N GLN A 138 -35.41 -11.29 54.38
CA GLN A 138 -35.60 -12.06 53.15
C GLN A 138 -34.50 -11.77 52.10
N GLN A 139 -34.10 -10.52 51.97
CA GLN A 139 -33.01 -10.14 51.07
C GLN A 139 -31.67 -10.74 51.54
N LEU A 140 -31.35 -10.67 52.82
CA LEU A 140 -30.14 -11.28 53.40
C LEU A 140 -30.06 -12.79 53.14
N TYR A 141 -31.17 -13.51 53.26
CA TYR A 141 -31.23 -14.94 52.94
C TYR A 141 -31.10 -15.23 51.47
N LYS A 142 -31.70 -14.38 50.60
CA LYS A 142 -31.58 -14.50 49.15
C LYS A 142 -30.16 -14.30 48.72
N ASP A 143 -29.44 -13.36 49.35
CA ASP A 143 -28.03 -13.05 49.03
C ASP A 143 -27.06 -14.04 49.71
N SER A 144 -27.58 -15.11 50.38
CA SER A 144 -26.79 -16.13 51.10
C SER A 144 -25.83 -15.53 52.12
N THR A 145 -26.17 -14.40 52.68
CA THR A 145 -25.38 -13.71 53.71
C THR A 145 -25.49 -14.46 55.03
N SER A 146 -24.36 -14.78 55.69
CA SER A 146 -24.32 -15.50 56.95
C SER A 146 -24.30 -14.59 58.17
N ALA A 147 -23.79 -13.39 58.05
CA ALA A 147 -23.68 -12.41 59.12
C ALA A 147 -23.73 -10.97 58.53
N ILE A 148 -24.08 -10.02 59.39
CA ILE A 148 -24.06 -8.59 59.09
C ILE A 148 -23.12 -7.84 60.02
N MET A 149 -22.59 -6.70 59.59
CA MET A 149 -21.83 -5.77 60.42
C MET A 149 -22.78 -4.77 61.03
N VAL A 150 -22.93 -4.86 62.36
CA VAL A 150 -23.79 -3.95 63.13
C VAL A 150 -22.93 -2.81 63.68
N ILE A 151 -23.32 -1.60 63.38
CA ILE A 151 -22.73 -0.37 63.89
C ILE A 151 -23.50 0.08 65.11
N ASP A 152 -22.82 0.06 66.25
CA ASP A 152 -23.30 0.56 67.50
C ASP A 152 -22.47 1.76 67.98
N ASP A 153 -22.93 2.96 67.72
CA ASP A 153 -22.18 4.24 67.88
C ASP A 153 -20.81 4.26 67.18
N LYS A 154 -19.75 3.90 67.90
CA LYS A 154 -18.39 3.86 67.40
C LYS A 154 -17.80 2.46 67.19
N LEU A 155 -18.56 1.44 67.57
CA LEU A 155 -18.15 0.04 67.50
C LEU A 155 -18.87 -0.66 66.36
N VAL A 156 -18.10 -1.51 65.64
CA VAL A 156 -18.66 -2.34 64.58
C VAL A 156 -18.39 -3.79 64.92
N ASN A 157 -19.44 -4.56 65.03
CA ASN A 157 -19.38 -5.98 65.41
C ASN A 157 -20.09 -6.83 64.34
N SER A 158 -19.55 -8.03 64.07
CA SER A 158 -20.23 -9.00 63.21
C SER A 158 -21.32 -9.73 64.01
N HIS A 159 -22.52 -9.72 63.46
CA HIS A 159 -23.70 -10.43 64.09
C HIS A 159 -24.18 -11.50 63.10
N PRO A 160 -24.24 -12.78 63.51
CA PRO A 160 -24.81 -13.83 62.68
C PRO A 160 -26.32 -13.60 62.50
N ILE A 161 -26.82 -13.84 61.27
CA ILE A 161 -28.24 -13.60 60.92
C ILE A 161 -29.19 -14.43 61.79
N GLU A 162 -28.76 -15.61 62.25
CA GLU A 162 -29.55 -16.46 63.13
C GLU A 162 -29.90 -15.79 64.48
N GLY A 163 -29.02 -14.91 64.95
CA GLY A 163 -29.17 -14.16 66.19
C GLY A 163 -30.02 -12.89 66.09
N ILE A 164 -30.45 -12.50 64.85
CA ILE A 164 -31.22 -11.29 64.63
C ILE A 164 -32.71 -11.61 64.57
N TYR A 165 -33.51 -10.73 65.16
CA TYR A 165 -34.94 -10.88 65.15
C TYR A 165 -35.63 -10.17 63.98
N THR A 166 -36.70 -10.76 63.48
CA THR A 166 -37.74 -10.02 62.75
C THR A 166 -38.81 -9.61 63.75
N VAL A 167 -39.67 -8.66 63.45
CA VAL A 167 -40.78 -8.24 64.28
C VAL A 167 -41.61 -9.44 64.72
N LYS A 168 -41.88 -10.41 63.86
CA LYS A 168 -42.61 -11.64 64.14
C LYS A 168 -41.85 -12.57 65.12
N LYS A 169 -40.56 -12.83 64.82
CA LYS A 169 -39.68 -13.65 65.65
C LYS A 169 -39.52 -13.01 67.05
N ALA A 170 -39.36 -11.71 67.13
CA ALA A 170 -39.26 -10.95 68.37
C ALA A 170 -40.54 -11.08 69.24
N TYR A 171 -41.69 -10.96 68.59
CA TYR A 171 -42.97 -11.14 69.24
C TYR A 171 -43.16 -12.58 69.76
N GLU A 172 -42.88 -13.58 68.98
CA GLU A 172 -42.93 -14.98 69.37
C GLU A 172 -41.99 -15.28 70.53
N TYR A 173 -40.74 -14.77 70.49
CA TYR A 173 -39.76 -14.92 71.55
C TYR A 173 -40.27 -14.30 72.87
N LEU A 174 -40.77 -13.08 72.80
CA LEU A 174 -41.31 -12.37 73.99
C LEU A 174 -42.45 -13.11 74.61
N LEU A 175 -43.24 -13.87 73.88
CA LEU A 175 -44.35 -14.72 74.44
C LEU A 175 -43.86 -16.06 74.99
N THR A 176 -42.65 -16.53 74.63
CA THR A 176 -42.23 -17.90 74.92
C THR A 176 -40.93 -18.00 75.73
N ALA A 177 -40.15 -16.91 75.89
CA ALA A 177 -38.82 -16.93 76.50
C ALA A 177 -38.82 -17.44 77.93
N ASP A 178 -39.93 -17.19 78.73
CA ASP A 178 -40.11 -17.75 80.05
C ASP A 178 -41.58 -18.12 80.21
N SER A 179 -42.03 -19.14 79.53
CA SER A 179 -43.41 -19.65 79.58
C SER A 179 -43.70 -20.46 80.80
N VAL A 180 -42.72 -20.75 81.71
CA VAL A 180 -42.87 -21.43 82.94
C VAL A 180 -43.41 -20.47 84.02
N HIS A 181 -42.90 -19.23 84.06
CA HIS A 181 -43.26 -18.26 85.09
C HIS A 181 -44.31 -17.25 84.61
N PHE A 182 -44.44 -17.03 83.30
CA PHE A 182 -45.36 -16.03 82.76
C PHE A 182 -46.33 -16.65 81.72
N ASN A 183 -47.65 -16.47 82.05
CA ASN A 183 -48.68 -17.05 81.20
C ASN A 183 -48.78 -16.35 79.84
N ARG A 184 -48.65 -17.14 78.79
CA ARG A 184 -48.63 -16.70 77.37
C ARG A 184 -49.94 -16.01 76.93
N GLU A 185 -51.11 -16.50 77.45
CA GLU A 185 -52.40 -15.92 77.08
C GLU A 185 -52.56 -14.50 77.63
N ILE A 186 -52.06 -14.26 78.87
CA ILE A 186 -52.05 -12.92 79.44
C ILE A 186 -51.14 -11.98 78.64
N LEU A 187 -49.96 -12.43 78.26
CA LEU A 187 -49.04 -11.66 77.44
C LEU A 187 -49.62 -11.32 76.04
N ARG A 188 -50.43 -12.23 75.48
CA ARG A 188 -51.11 -11.96 74.16
C ARG A 188 -52.15 -10.85 74.29
N GLN A 189 -52.86 -10.73 75.43
CA GLN A 189 -53.86 -9.67 75.64
C GLN A 189 -53.24 -8.27 75.76
N CYS A 190 -51.93 -8.17 75.96
CA CYS A 190 -51.23 -6.92 76.17
C CYS A 190 -50.83 -6.20 74.85
N SER A 191 -51.21 -6.71 73.65
CA SER A 191 -50.86 -6.12 72.35
C SER A 191 -49.36 -5.79 72.20
N LEU A 192 -48.48 -6.70 72.65
CA LEU A 192 -47.02 -6.47 72.75
C LEU A 192 -46.32 -6.17 71.38
N ASN A 193 -46.97 -6.50 70.28
CA ASN A 193 -46.51 -6.16 68.93
C ASN A 193 -46.40 -4.66 68.72
N GLU A 194 -47.12 -3.80 69.48
CA GLU A 194 -47.02 -2.33 69.32
C GLU A 194 -45.73 -1.74 69.89
N TYR A 195 -44.96 -2.53 70.67
CA TYR A 195 -43.67 -2.14 71.26
C TYR A 195 -42.49 -2.79 70.57
N ILE A 196 -42.71 -3.44 69.43
CA ILE A 196 -41.66 -4.10 68.66
C ILE A 196 -41.56 -3.42 67.26
N SER A 197 -40.53 -2.66 67.06
CA SER A 197 -40.22 -1.99 65.76
C SER A 197 -38.80 -2.31 65.32
N PRO A 198 -38.52 -2.36 64.03
CA PRO A 198 -37.15 -2.54 63.51
C PRO A 198 -36.23 -1.42 64.03
N ASN A 199 -35.07 -1.80 64.59
CA ASN A 199 -34.03 -0.88 65.05
C ASN A 199 -32.67 -1.08 64.32
N LEU A 200 -32.63 -2.03 63.40
CA LEU A 200 -31.48 -2.20 62.49
C LEU A 200 -31.88 -1.69 61.15
N THR A 201 -31.20 -0.63 60.67
CA THR A 201 -31.40 -0.02 59.38
C THR A 201 -30.20 -0.30 58.46
N PHE A 202 -30.45 -0.67 57.20
CA PHE A 202 -29.38 -0.92 56.23
C PHE A 202 -28.66 0.37 55.88
N ASP A 203 -27.32 0.38 56.02
CA ASP A 203 -26.45 1.50 55.61
C ASP A 203 -25.91 1.23 54.23
N GLU A 204 -26.59 1.75 53.19
CA GLU A 204 -26.26 1.57 51.81
C GLU A 204 -24.90 2.23 51.49
N GLN A 205 -24.65 3.45 51.98
CA GLN A 205 -23.44 4.21 51.67
C GLN A 205 -22.17 3.52 52.19
N ARG A 206 -22.19 3.08 53.47
CA ARG A 206 -21.04 2.36 54.03
C ARG A 206 -20.86 0.98 53.42
N THR A 207 -21.93 0.29 53.14
CA THR A 207 -21.92 -1.02 52.48
C THR A 207 -21.27 -0.89 51.09
N GLN A 208 -21.65 0.13 50.31
CA GLN A 208 -21.09 0.36 48.96
C GLN A 208 -19.62 0.77 49.04
N THR A 209 -19.27 1.71 49.95
CA THR A 209 -17.87 2.13 50.15
C THR A 209 -16.97 0.94 50.50
N ALA A 210 -17.42 0.09 51.42
CA ALA A 210 -16.66 -1.09 51.84
C ALA A 210 -16.49 -2.12 50.71
N LYS A 211 -17.52 -2.30 49.85
CA LYS A 211 -17.40 -3.13 48.65
C LYS A 211 -16.36 -2.57 47.68
N GLU A 212 -16.40 -1.27 47.44
CA GLU A 212 -15.44 -0.60 46.58
C GLU A 212 -14.02 -0.68 47.14
N GLU A 213 -13.82 -0.52 48.41
CA GLU A 213 -12.52 -0.67 49.07
C GLU A 213 -11.96 -2.09 48.93
N ILE A 214 -12.75 -3.13 49.06
CA ILE A 214 -12.33 -4.51 48.85
C ILE A 214 -11.91 -4.73 47.40
N LEU A 215 -12.70 -4.23 46.46
CA LEU A 215 -12.39 -4.36 45.03
C LEU A 215 -11.15 -3.54 44.63
N ASN A 216 -10.99 -2.33 45.19
CA ASN A 216 -9.84 -1.48 44.90
C ASN A 216 -8.54 -2.00 45.54
N ASN A 217 -8.60 -2.64 46.68
CA ASN A 217 -7.45 -3.23 47.38
C ASN A 217 -7.11 -4.64 46.84
N TYR A 218 -7.94 -5.17 45.93
CA TYR A 218 -7.69 -6.48 45.35
C TYR A 218 -6.47 -6.43 44.44
N SER A 219 -5.47 -7.29 44.65
CA SER A 219 -4.28 -7.40 43.80
C SER A 219 -4.57 -8.22 42.56
N TRP A 220 -4.73 -7.53 41.45
CA TRP A 220 -4.92 -8.13 40.11
C TRP A 220 -3.62 -8.55 39.41
N ALA A 221 -2.47 -8.48 40.13
CA ALA A 221 -1.16 -8.93 39.68
C ALA A 221 -0.58 -9.97 40.64
N ASN A 222 0.09 -11.00 40.09
CA ASN A 222 0.76 -12.06 40.85
C ASN A 222 2.24 -11.75 41.14
N GLY A 223 2.77 -10.65 40.62
CA GLY A 223 4.18 -10.29 40.78
C GLY A 223 4.59 -9.16 39.86
N LEU A 224 5.89 -8.86 39.87
CA LEU A 224 6.52 -7.82 39.06
C LEU A 224 7.72 -8.44 38.33
N VAL A 225 7.83 -8.18 37.04
CA VAL A 225 9.04 -8.43 36.27
C VAL A 225 9.83 -7.12 36.17
N VAL A 226 11.10 -7.13 36.57
CA VAL A 226 11.94 -5.93 36.53
C VAL A 226 12.73 -5.84 35.22
N SER A 227 13.04 -4.62 34.81
CA SER A 227 13.87 -4.36 33.64
C SER A 227 15.23 -5.08 33.74
N GLY A 228 15.66 -5.72 32.65
CA GLY A 228 16.86 -6.56 32.63
C GLY A 228 16.64 -8.02 33.02
N GLN A 229 15.46 -8.38 33.56
CA GLN A 229 15.17 -9.77 33.92
C GLN A 229 14.92 -10.61 32.66
N LYS A 230 15.54 -11.78 32.59
CA LYS A 230 15.29 -12.78 31.56
C LYS A 230 13.88 -13.36 31.71
N ILE A 231 13.12 -13.39 30.62
CA ILE A 231 11.76 -13.95 30.58
C ILE A 231 11.78 -15.37 30.04
N ILE A 232 12.38 -15.57 28.86
CA ILE A 232 12.45 -16.88 28.19
C ILE A 232 13.64 -16.92 27.23
N ASP A 233 14.20 -18.12 26.99
CA ASP A 233 15.27 -18.34 26.04
C ASP A 233 14.79 -19.15 24.83
N ARG A 234 15.58 -19.13 23.77
CA ARG A 234 15.29 -19.88 22.53
C ARG A 234 15.22 -21.38 22.80
N GLY A 235 14.13 -22.02 22.39
CA GLY A 235 13.90 -23.45 22.55
C GLY A 235 13.25 -23.84 23.88
N GLU A 236 13.16 -22.95 24.86
CA GLU A 236 12.40 -23.21 26.10
C GLU A 236 10.92 -23.40 25.80
N ILE A 237 10.30 -24.38 26.44
CA ILE A 237 8.85 -24.62 26.33
C ILE A 237 8.10 -23.55 27.13
N ILE A 238 7.11 -22.91 26.51
CA ILE A 238 6.32 -21.88 27.14
C ILE A 238 5.38 -22.56 28.15
N SER A 239 5.71 -22.45 29.45
CA SER A 239 4.84 -22.88 30.54
C SER A 239 3.63 -21.94 30.66
N PRO A 240 2.54 -22.34 31.34
CA PRO A 240 1.41 -21.45 31.63
C PRO A 240 1.85 -20.17 32.37
N GLU A 241 2.82 -20.25 33.28
CA GLU A 241 3.38 -19.09 33.98
C GLU A 241 4.13 -18.17 33.03
N THR A 242 5.01 -18.70 32.19
CA THR A 242 5.74 -17.94 31.18
C THR A 242 4.79 -17.31 30.15
N TYR A 243 3.70 -18.01 29.81
CA TYR A 243 2.64 -17.47 28.95
C TYR A 243 1.99 -16.22 29.57
N ASN A 244 1.66 -16.27 30.86
CA ASN A 244 1.07 -15.13 31.57
C ASN A 244 2.04 -13.94 31.64
N ILE A 245 3.33 -14.19 31.81
CA ILE A 245 4.38 -13.16 31.78
C ILE A 245 4.44 -12.52 30.39
N LEU A 246 4.46 -13.32 29.33
CA LEU A 246 4.51 -12.86 27.94
C LEU A 246 3.26 -12.07 27.56
N GLU A 247 2.08 -12.53 28.01
CA GLU A 247 0.81 -11.84 27.77
C GLU A 247 0.75 -10.50 28.54
N SER A 248 1.27 -10.47 29.76
CA SER A 248 1.38 -9.26 30.58
C SER A 248 2.34 -8.25 29.93
N LEU A 249 3.47 -8.70 29.43
CA LEU A 249 4.40 -7.87 28.68
C LEU A 249 3.75 -7.32 27.39
N ARG A 250 2.93 -8.14 26.72
CA ARG A 250 2.17 -7.70 25.54
C ARG A 250 1.18 -6.59 25.88
N LYS A 251 0.37 -6.78 26.92
CA LYS A 251 -0.61 -5.80 27.38
C LYS A 251 0.05 -4.47 27.77
N GLU A 252 1.15 -4.53 28.54
CA GLU A 252 1.87 -3.32 28.96
C GLU A 252 2.62 -2.64 27.82
N SER A 253 3.18 -3.39 26.87
CA SER A 253 3.80 -2.82 25.68
C SER A 253 2.79 -2.03 24.83
N ILE A 254 1.57 -2.56 24.66
CA ILE A 254 0.49 -1.89 23.94
C ILE A 254 0.07 -0.61 24.71
N LYS A 255 -0.19 -0.71 26.02
CA LYS A 255 -0.61 0.41 26.86
C LYS A 255 0.41 1.55 26.91
N ARG A 256 1.71 1.25 26.95
CA ARG A 256 2.78 2.26 26.90
C ARG A 256 2.86 2.97 25.56
N ASN A 257 2.62 2.24 24.46
CA ASN A 257 2.64 2.81 23.09
C ASN A 257 1.42 3.70 22.81
N GLU A 258 0.33 3.51 23.50
CA GLU A 258 -0.87 4.37 23.44
C GLU A 258 -0.65 5.75 24.10
N SER A 259 0.46 5.97 24.81
CA SER A 259 0.76 7.28 25.35
C SER A 259 0.94 8.31 24.21
N MET A 260 0.09 9.34 24.16
CA MET A 260 0.01 10.35 23.08
C MET A 260 1.34 11.02 22.75
N GLY A 261 2.27 11.11 23.68
CA GLY A 261 3.59 11.72 23.47
C GLY A 261 4.50 10.87 22.57
N GLN A 262 4.58 9.58 22.85
CA GLN A 262 5.45 8.65 22.13
C GLN A 262 4.98 8.39 20.69
N SER A 263 3.67 8.30 20.47
CA SER A 263 3.06 8.18 19.14
C SER A 263 3.37 9.39 18.25
N ARG A 264 3.42 10.61 18.81
CA ARG A 264 3.80 11.83 18.06
C ARG A 264 5.27 11.86 17.66
N LEU A 265 6.16 11.40 18.53
CA LEU A 265 7.59 11.29 18.22
C LEU A 265 7.87 10.26 17.12
N ILE A 266 7.21 9.10 17.19
CA ILE A 266 7.28 8.05 16.14
C ILE A 266 6.78 8.63 14.81
N LEU A 267 5.65 9.31 14.82
CA LEU A 267 5.11 9.98 13.63
C LEU A 267 6.11 10.99 13.05
N GLY A 268 6.71 11.83 13.90
CA GLY A 268 7.75 12.79 13.48
C GLY A 268 8.95 12.10 12.85
N GLY A 269 9.42 11.01 13.44
CA GLY A 269 10.52 10.20 12.91
C GLY A 269 10.18 9.57 11.55
N GLN A 270 8.96 9.03 11.39
CA GLN A 270 8.48 8.46 10.13
C GLN A 270 8.40 9.52 9.02
N ILE A 271 7.83 10.69 9.33
CA ILE A 271 7.77 11.82 8.37
C ILE A 271 9.17 12.25 7.94
N LEU A 272 10.09 12.39 8.89
CA LEU A 272 11.47 12.80 8.61
C LEU A 272 12.18 11.78 7.72
N PHE A 273 12.09 10.49 8.04
CA PHE A 273 12.78 9.43 7.31
C PHE A 273 12.23 9.25 5.89
N VAL A 274 10.90 9.09 5.76
CA VAL A 274 10.24 8.94 4.45
C VAL A 274 10.41 10.21 3.63
N GLY A 275 10.25 11.38 4.25
CA GLY A 275 10.43 12.68 3.61
C GLY A 275 11.85 12.87 3.07
N MET A 276 12.88 12.50 3.86
CA MET A 276 14.27 12.55 3.42
C MET A 276 14.56 11.64 2.22
N LEU A 277 14.10 10.39 2.25
CA LEU A 277 14.27 9.45 1.14
C LEU A 277 13.58 9.94 -0.14
N MET A 278 12.34 10.43 -0.02
CA MET A 278 11.60 10.97 -1.15
C MET A 278 12.21 12.28 -1.67
N LEU A 279 12.77 13.12 -0.80
CA LEU A 279 13.52 14.32 -1.20
C LEU A 279 14.79 13.95 -1.98
N CYS A 280 15.57 12.99 -1.48
CA CYS A 280 16.74 12.48 -2.20
C CYS A 280 16.35 11.94 -3.59
N PHE A 281 15.21 11.25 -3.69
CA PHE A 281 14.69 10.76 -4.95
C PHE A 281 14.31 11.89 -5.92
N MET A 282 13.62 12.91 -5.44
CA MET A 282 13.26 14.09 -6.23
C MET A 282 14.49 14.83 -6.73
N LEU A 283 15.50 15.01 -5.87
CA LEU A 283 16.78 15.62 -6.23
C LEU A 283 17.52 14.81 -7.30
N TYR A 284 17.53 13.50 -7.17
CA TYR A 284 18.08 12.62 -8.21
C TYR A 284 17.40 12.83 -9.57
N LEU A 285 16.07 12.87 -9.58
CA LEU A 285 15.32 13.08 -10.82
C LEU A 285 15.59 14.47 -11.41
N ASP A 286 15.65 15.51 -10.59
CA ASP A 286 15.91 16.88 -11.06
C ASP A 286 17.34 17.06 -11.58
N LEU A 287 18.33 16.47 -10.92
CA LEU A 287 19.73 16.63 -11.28
C LEU A 287 20.16 15.73 -12.45
N PHE A 288 19.71 14.47 -12.44
CA PHE A 288 20.23 13.46 -13.38
C PHE A 288 19.23 13.00 -14.42
N ARG A 289 17.93 13.22 -14.21
CA ARG A 289 16.84 12.73 -15.07
C ARG A 289 15.76 13.79 -15.29
N LYS A 290 16.19 14.96 -15.77
CA LYS A 290 15.28 16.10 -16.05
C LYS A 290 14.16 15.75 -17.00
N ASP A 291 14.39 14.85 -17.97
CA ASP A 291 13.40 14.31 -18.89
C ASP A 291 12.23 13.64 -18.15
N TYR A 292 12.50 12.79 -17.16
CA TYR A 292 11.47 12.14 -16.34
C TYR A 292 10.85 13.09 -15.32
N TYR A 293 11.67 13.98 -14.75
CA TYR A 293 11.19 14.98 -13.78
C TYR A 293 10.21 15.98 -14.39
N GLN A 294 10.36 16.31 -15.68
CA GLN A 294 9.49 17.24 -16.40
C GLN A 294 8.24 16.54 -16.96
N ARG A 295 8.29 15.24 -17.23
CA ARG A 295 7.17 14.47 -17.80
C ARG A 295 6.27 13.98 -16.65
N LYS A 296 5.05 14.56 -16.56
CA LYS A 296 4.07 14.23 -15.51
C LYS A 296 3.79 12.73 -15.39
N GLY A 297 3.61 12.02 -16.52
CA GLY A 297 3.38 10.57 -16.53
C GLY A 297 4.52 9.76 -15.90
N SER A 298 5.79 10.11 -16.17
CA SER A 298 6.94 9.43 -15.57
C SER A 298 7.00 9.65 -14.05
N LEU A 299 6.80 10.89 -13.62
CA LEU A 299 6.82 11.24 -12.21
C LEU A 299 5.68 10.56 -11.46
N SER A 300 4.45 10.62 -11.99
CA SER A 300 3.29 9.93 -11.39
C SER A 300 3.51 8.43 -11.28
N LEU A 301 4.00 7.77 -12.33
CA LEU A 301 4.25 6.33 -12.32
C LEU A 301 5.20 5.93 -11.19
N LEU A 302 6.36 6.62 -11.08
CA LEU A 302 7.37 6.33 -10.07
C LEU A 302 6.81 6.48 -8.65
N PHE A 303 6.12 7.58 -8.38
CA PHE A 303 5.52 7.85 -7.07
C PHE A 303 4.39 6.88 -6.73
N THR A 304 3.53 6.56 -7.70
CA THR A 304 2.43 5.60 -7.51
C THR A 304 2.97 4.20 -7.17
N LEU A 305 4.04 3.75 -7.84
CA LEU A 305 4.64 2.45 -7.54
C LEU A 305 5.27 2.41 -6.14
N ILE A 306 6.01 3.46 -5.72
CA ILE A 306 6.57 3.55 -4.36
C ILE A 306 5.45 3.47 -3.32
N VAL A 307 4.38 4.27 -3.49
CA VAL A 307 3.21 4.29 -2.60
C VAL A 307 2.54 2.93 -2.54
N PHE A 308 2.28 2.31 -3.69
CA PHE A 308 1.61 1.01 -3.78
C PHE A 308 2.36 -0.07 -2.97
N TYR A 309 3.66 -0.25 -3.21
CA TYR A 309 4.44 -1.25 -2.49
C TYR A 309 4.55 -0.95 -1.00
N SER A 310 4.69 0.32 -0.64
CA SER A 310 4.75 0.74 0.77
C SER A 310 3.44 0.44 1.51
N ILE A 311 2.28 0.75 0.89
CA ILE A 311 0.97 0.48 1.48
C ILE A 311 0.70 -1.02 1.59
N VAL A 312 0.97 -1.79 0.52
CA VAL A 312 0.77 -3.25 0.54
C VAL A 312 1.61 -3.90 1.64
N THR A 313 2.89 -3.49 1.78
CA THR A 313 3.76 -3.97 2.85
C THR A 313 3.20 -3.62 4.23
N ALA A 314 2.85 -2.37 4.46
CA ALA A 314 2.29 -1.92 5.73
C ALA A 314 0.99 -2.64 6.08
N PHE A 315 0.10 -2.82 5.11
CA PHE A 315 -1.17 -3.51 5.27
C PHE A 315 -0.97 -4.99 5.64
N MET A 316 -0.08 -5.71 4.93
CA MET A 316 0.24 -7.10 5.25
C MET A 316 0.82 -7.25 6.66
N MET A 317 1.67 -6.31 7.08
CA MET A 317 2.27 -6.33 8.41
C MET A 317 1.24 -6.02 9.51
N THR A 318 0.36 -5.05 9.30
CA THR A 318 -0.64 -4.66 10.29
C THR A 318 -1.67 -5.77 10.54
N HIS A 319 -2.11 -6.44 9.47
CA HIS A 319 -3.16 -7.46 9.57
C HIS A 319 -2.63 -8.90 9.68
N ASN A 320 -1.32 -9.12 9.67
CA ASN A 320 -0.68 -10.44 9.71
C ASN A 320 -1.26 -11.46 8.70
N LEU A 321 -1.68 -10.99 7.51
CA LEU A 321 -2.38 -11.82 6.52
C LEU A 321 -1.45 -12.87 5.91
N PHE A 322 -0.28 -12.43 5.41
CA PHE A 322 0.71 -13.29 4.76
C PHE A 322 2.12 -12.80 5.06
N ASN A 323 3.11 -13.63 4.73
CA ASN A 323 4.51 -13.22 4.80
C ASN A 323 4.84 -12.20 3.70
N VAL A 324 5.55 -11.13 4.05
CA VAL A 324 5.94 -10.04 3.13
C VAL A 324 6.79 -10.50 1.94
N TYR A 325 7.47 -11.63 2.05
CA TYR A 325 8.26 -12.22 0.97
C TYR A 325 7.41 -12.77 -0.19
N ILE A 326 6.08 -12.86 -0.04
CA ILE A 326 5.17 -13.19 -1.14
C ILE A 326 5.02 -11.99 -2.10
N ILE A 327 5.19 -10.76 -1.63
CA ILE A 327 5.05 -9.55 -2.47
C ILE A 327 6.16 -9.54 -3.53
N PRO A 328 5.84 -9.45 -4.83
CA PRO A 328 6.84 -9.48 -5.89
C PRO A 328 7.53 -8.12 -6.05
N TYR A 329 8.39 -7.74 -5.10
CA TYR A 329 9.11 -6.46 -5.17
C TYR A 329 10.01 -6.33 -6.40
N ALA A 330 10.53 -7.43 -6.94
CA ALA A 330 11.30 -7.44 -8.16
C ALA A 330 10.49 -7.01 -9.41
N MET A 331 9.17 -7.04 -9.34
CA MET A 331 8.28 -6.51 -10.40
C MET A 331 8.44 -4.99 -10.55
N LEU A 332 8.65 -4.25 -9.47
CA LEU A 332 8.82 -2.79 -9.50
C LEU A 332 9.97 -2.36 -10.42
N PRO A 333 11.22 -2.82 -10.26
CA PRO A 333 12.29 -2.42 -11.15
C PRO A 333 12.09 -2.96 -12.57
N ILE A 334 11.41 -4.09 -12.78
CA ILE A 334 11.05 -4.57 -14.13
C ILE A 334 10.15 -3.57 -14.83
N ILE A 335 9.07 -3.13 -14.19
CA ILE A 335 8.12 -2.16 -14.75
C ILE A 335 8.84 -0.85 -15.12
N ILE A 336 9.64 -0.33 -14.18
CA ILE A 336 10.34 0.94 -14.41
C ILE A 336 11.35 0.80 -15.55
N ARG A 337 12.07 -0.33 -15.63
CA ARG A 337 13.03 -0.55 -16.71
C ARG A 337 12.38 -0.63 -18.08
N VAL A 338 11.21 -1.22 -18.18
CA VAL A 338 10.46 -1.33 -19.45
C VAL A 338 10.07 0.05 -19.98
N PHE A 339 9.66 0.97 -19.12
CA PHE A 339 9.18 2.30 -19.53
C PHE A 339 10.27 3.38 -19.51
N LEU A 340 11.26 3.26 -18.64
CA LEU A 340 12.27 4.27 -18.39
C LEU A 340 13.67 3.69 -18.62
N ASP A 341 14.45 3.54 -17.55
CA ASP A 341 15.83 3.04 -17.62
C ASP A 341 16.28 2.29 -16.36
N SER A 342 17.42 1.58 -16.48
CA SER A 342 17.96 0.73 -15.41
C SER A 342 18.39 1.48 -14.17
N ARG A 343 18.94 2.70 -14.31
CA ARG A 343 19.46 3.48 -13.18
C ARG A 343 18.30 3.98 -12.32
N THR A 344 17.27 4.52 -12.97
CA THR A 344 16.05 4.96 -12.30
C THR A 344 15.31 3.77 -11.68
N ALA A 345 15.26 2.62 -12.38
CA ALA A 345 14.67 1.39 -11.86
C ALA A 345 15.35 0.93 -10.57
N PHE A 346 16.68 0.89 -10.55
CA PHE A 346 17.46 0.48 -9.40
C PHE A 346 17.25 1.43 -8.21
N LEU A 347 17.38 2.73 -8.42
CA LEU A 347 17.24 3.70 -7.33
C LEU A 347 15.83 3.72 -6.74
N THR A 348 14.81 3.65 -7.59
CA THR A 348 13.41 3.57 -7.12
C THR A 348 13.19 2.30 -6.31
N HIS A 349 13.76 1.17 -6.74
CA HIS A 349 13.70 -0.09 -6.00
C HIS A 349 14.36 0.03 -4.62
N VAL A 350 15.58 0.57 -4.56
CA VAL A 350 16.31 0.80 -3.29
C VAL A 350 15.47 1.63 -2.32
N ILE A 351 14.95 2.78 -2.79
CA ILE A 351 14.15 3.69 -1.96
C ILE A 351 12.88 2.99 -1.45
N THR A 352 12.19 2.26 -2.33
CA THR A 352 10.98 1.51 -1.95
C THR A 352 11.29 0.45 -0.89
N ILE A 353 12.36 -0.34 -1.07
CA ILE A 353 12.76 -1.37 -0.11
C ILE A 353 13.16 -0.76 1.24
N LEU A 354 13.89 0.37 1.25
CA LEU A 354 14.22 1.08 2.48
C LEU A 354 12.98 1.58 3.21
N ILE A 355 11.99 2.14 2.51
CA ILE A 355 10.73 2.57 3.11
C ILE A 355 9.96 1.37 3.67
N CYS A 356 9.83 0.29 2.89
CA CYS A 356 9.13 -0.92 3.33
C CYS A 356 9.81 -1.59 4.54
N SER A 357 11.14 -1.52 4.64
CA SER A 357 11.92 -2.15 5.70
C SER A 357 11.65 -1.59 7.11
N ILE A 358 11.17 -0.34 7.22
CA ILE A 358 10.84 0.31 8.51
C ILE A 358 9.83 -0.52 9.32
N SER A 359 8.89 -1.16 8.62
CA SER A 359 7.80 -1.91 9.23
C SER A 359 8.18 -3.35 9.60
N LEU A 360 9.40 -3.79 9.25
CA LEU A 360 9.80 -5.19 9.34
C LEU A 360 10.61 -5.48 10.59
N ARG A 361 10.52 -6.72 11.05
CA ARG A 361 11.25 -7.23 12.22
C ARG A 361 12.73 -7.49 11.90
N PHE A 362 13.02 -8.07 10.71
CA PHE A 362 14.38 -8.38 10.24
C PHE A 362 14.70 -7.54 9.00
N PRO A 363 14.92 -6.21 9.17
CA PRO A 363 15.10 -5.31 8.04
C PRO A 363 16.35 -5.63 7.22
N HIS A 364 17.45 -6.07 7.85
CA HIS A 364 18.71 -6.38 7.16
C HIS A 364 18.57 -7.55 6.17
N GLU A 365 17.97 -8.66 6.62
CA GLU A 365 17.71 -9.83 5.78
C GLU A 365 16.82 -9.45 4.60
N PHE A 366 15.74 -8.72 4.88
CA PHE A 366 14.79 -8.25 3.86
C PHE A 366 15.49 -7.34 2.84
N ILE A 367 16.22 -6.31 3.28
CA ILE A 367 16.90 -5.36 2.38
C ILE A 367 17.85 -6.09 1.45
N LEU A 368 18.75 -6.93 1.99
CA LEU A 368 19.75 -7.62 1.18
C LEU A 368 19.11 -8.60 0.19
N THR A 369 18.10 -9.34 0.64
CA THR A 369 17.37 -10.30 -0.20
C THR A 369 16.63 -9.60 -1.34
N GLN A 370 15.92 -8.50 -1.05
CA GLN A 370 15.16 -7.77 -2.06
C GLN A 370 16.07 -7.00 -3.02
N LEU A 371 17.17 -6.41 -2.54
CA LEU A 371 18.12 -5.72 -3.41
C LEU A 371 18.80 -6.68 -4.38
N ALA A 372 19.22 -7.86 -3.91
CA ALA A 372 19.83 -8.88 -4.78
C ALA A 372 18.82 -9.32 -5.88
N ALA A 373 17.58 -9.64 -5.51
CA ALA A 373 16.54 -10.04 -6.44
C ALA A 373 16.21 -8.94 -7.45
N GLY A 374 16.12 -7.67 -7.01
CA GLY A 374 15.88 -6.51 -7.87
C GLY A 374 17.03 -6.26 -8.86
N MET A 375 18.29 -6.41 -8.43
CA MET A 375 19.44 -6.32 -9.33
C MET A 375 19.41 -7.40 -10.42
N VAL A 376 19.16 -8.66 -10.04
CA VAL A 376 19.07 -9.76 -11.00
C VAL A 376 17.90 -9.54 -11.97
N ALA A 377 16.76 -9.06 -11.49
CA ALA A 377 15.62 -8.70 -12.33
C ALA A 377 16.00 -7.63 -13.37
N ILE A 378 16.75 -6.60 -12.97
CA ILE A 378 17.24 -5.57 -13.88
C ILE A 378 18.25 -6.14 -14.90
N PHE A 379 19.19 -6.97 -14.49
CA PHE A 379 20.24 -7.48 -15.38
C PHE A 379 19.73 -8.54 -16.35
N SER A 380 18.80 -9.38 -15.90
CA SER A 380 18.24 -10.45 -16.74
C SER A 380 17.31 -9.95 -17.85
N LEU A 381 16.70 -8.77 -17.67
CA LEU A 381 15.74 -8.19 -18.59
C LEU A 381 16.31 -6.93 -19.27
N ARG A 382 17.08 -7.10 -20.35
CA ARG A 382 17.61 -5.93 -21.09
C ARG A 382 16.50 -5.15 -21.80
N GLU A 383 15.68 -5.84 -22.59
CA GLU A 383 14.52 -5.29 -23.29
C GLU A 383 13.42 -6.34 -23.30
N LEU A 384 12.24 -5.98 -22.82
CA LEU A 384 11.09 -6.88 -22.86
C LEU A 384 10.45 -6.82 -24.24
N SER A 385 10.74 -7.79 -25.06
CA SER A 385 10.15 -7.96 -26.40
C SER A 385 9.41 -9.29 -26.57
N GLN A 386 9.68 -10.27 -25.71
CA GLN A 386 9.10 -11.61 -25.76
C GLN A 386 8.63 -12.07 -24.36
N ARG A 387 7.52 -12.81 -24.31
CA ARG A 387 6.98 -13.38 -23.06
C ARG A 387 7.95 -14.31 -22.35
N SER A 388 8.76 -15.07 -23.12
CA SER A 388 9.76 -16.00 -22.60
C SER A 388 10.84 -15.33 -21.74
N GLN A 389 11.16 -14.07 -22.02
CA GLN A 389 12.15 -13.31 -21.25
C GLN A 389 11.68 -13.08 -19.81
N LEU A 390 10.38 -12.78 -19.62
CA LEU A 390 9.83 -12.59 -18.29
C LEU A 390 9.84 -13.90 -17.47
N PHE A 391 9.54 -15.03 -18.13
CA PHE A 391 9.59 -16.34 -17.48
C PHE A 391 11.02 -16.67 -17.01
N ARG A 392 12.01 -16.46 -17.88
CA ARG A 392 13.43 -16.62 -17.51
C ARG A 392 13.84 -15.72 -16.36
N THR A 393 13.39 -14.46 -16.37
CA THR A 393 13.67 -13.50 -15.28
C THR A 393 13.03 -13.96 -13.98
N ALA A 394 11.79 -14.44 -14.00
CA ALA A 394 11.11 -14.96 -12.81
C ALA A 394 11.88 -16.14 -12.19
N LEU A 395 12.34 -17.08 -13.03
CA LEU A 395 13.16 -18.22 -12.56
C LEU A 395 14.46 -17.75 -11.90
N LEU A 396 15.17 -16.81 -12.53
CA LEU A 396 16.42 -16.26 -11.97
C LEU A 396 16.18 -15.52 -10.66
N VAL A 397 15.06 -14.81 -10.52
CA VAL A 397 14.68 -14.13 -9.29
C VAL A 397 14.40 -15.14 -8.17
N ILE A 398 13.64 -16.22 -8.44
CA ILE A 398 13.39 -17.31 -7.48
C ILE A 398 14.72 -17.91 -6.99
N LEU A 399 15.62 -18.24 -7.92
CA LEU A 399 16.93 -18.80 -7.58
C LEU A 399 17.77 -17.82 -6.76
N THR A 400 17.70 -16.52 -7.05
CA THR A 400 18.40 -15.49 -6.29
C THR A 400 17.87 -15.39 -4.86
N TYR A 401 16.53 -15.35 -4.69
CA TYR A 401 15.92 -15.39 -3.36
C TYR A 401 16.37 -16.61 -2.56
N ALA A 402 16.31 -17.79 -3.18
CA ALA A 402 16.69 -19.03 -2.54
C ALA A 402 18.18 -19.03 -2.13
N ALA A 403 19.07 -18.58 -3.03
CA ALA A 403 20.50 -18.56 -2.77
C ALA A 403 20.89 -17.56 -1.66
N VAL A 404 20.33 -16.34 -1.69
CA VAL A 404 20.61 -15.31 -0.68
C VAL A 404 20.06 -15.73 0.68
N TYR A 405 18.84 -16.24 0.73
CA TYR A 405 18.24 -16.70 1.97
C TYR A 405 18.98 -17.92 2.57
N PHE A 406 19.35 -18.88 1.72
CA PHE A 406 20.17 -20.02 2.12
C PHE A 406 21.53 -19.57 2.71
N SER A 407 22.14 -18.53 2.12
CA SER A 407 23.37 -17.95 2.69
C SER A 407 23.15 -17.38 4.10
N PHE A 408 22.00 -16.72 4.35
CA PHE A 408 21.65 -16.27 5.70
C PHE A 408 21.44 -17.44 6.67
N GLU A 409 20.76 -18.51 6.23
CA GLU A 409 20.58 -19.71 7.07
C GLU A 409 21.93 -20.37 7.44
N LEU A 410 22.91 -20.32 6.53
CA LEU A 410 24.27 -20.81 6.81
C LEU A 410 25.07 -19.90 7.77
N MET A 411 24.86 -18.57 7.67
CA MET A 411 25.62 -17.58 8.48
C MET A 411 25.11 -17.46 9.92
N THR A 412 23.89 -17.93 10.22
CA THR A 412 23.33 -17.86 11.57
C THR A 412 23.96 -18.96 12.46
N GLU A 413 24.42 -18.64 13.70
CA GLU A 413 25.11 -19.56 14.62
C GLU A 413 24.33 -20.85 14.95
N ASN A 414 23.01 -20.84 14.78
CA ASN A 414 22.14 -22.01 14.90
C ASN A 414 21.80 -22.62 13.52
N GLY A 415 22.58 -22.28 12.49
CA GLY A 415 22.36 -22.68 11.13
C GLY A 415 22.62 -24.16 10.89
N LEU A 416 22.36 -24.55 9.67
CA LEU A 416 22.43 -25.88 9.06
C LEU A 416 23.75 -26.66 9.23
N ALA A 417 24.73 -26.11 9.94
CA ALA A 417 26.06 -26.67 10.01
C ALA A 417 26.11 -28.17 10.42
N ASN A 418 25.06 -28.68 11.10
CA ASN A 418 24.97 -30.07 11.54
C ASN A 418 23.63 -30.76 11.22
N ASP A 419 22.63 -30.07 10.65
CA ASP A 419 21.31 -30.70 10.44
C ASP A 419 20.46 -29.96 9.38
N PHE A 420 20.49 -30.47 8.15
CA PHE A 420 19.70 -29.96 7.02
C PHE A 420 18.18 -30.10 7.21
N SER A 421 17.71 -30.87 8.21
CA SER A 421 16.27 -30.96 8.50
C SER A 421 15.68 -29.68 9.06
N LYS A 422 16.52 -28.74 9.47
CA LYS A 422 16.10 -27.41 10.00
C LYS A 422 15.85 -26.35 8.94
N LEU A 423 16.00 -26.66 7.66
CA LEU A 423 15.67 -25.76 6.54
C LEU A 423 14.24 -25.25 6.67
N ASN A 424 14.09 -23.93 6.55
CA ASN A 424 12.76 -23.30 6.59
C ASN A 424 12.04 -23.39 5.23
N ILE A 425 11.60 -24.60 4.86
CA ILE A 425 10.93 -24.89 3.58
C ILE A 425 9.80 -23.89 3.28
N ARG A 426 9.12 -23.37 4.32
CA ARG A 426 8.05 -22.39 4.16
C ARG A 426 8.53 -21.10 3.49
N MET A 427 9.75 -20.64 3.76
CA MET A 427 10.31 -19.45 3.13
C MET A 427 10.56 -19.67 1.64
N TYR A 428 11.07 -20.81 1.25
CA TYR A 428 11.27 -21.17 -0.17
C TYR A 428 9.95 -21.27 -0.93
N THR A 429 8.88 -21.73 -0.27
CA THR A 429 7.52 -21.70 -0.85
C THR A 429 7.06 -20.27 -1.11
N TYR A 430 7.35 -19.32 -0.20
CA TYR A 430 7.00 -17.90 -0.44
C TYR A 430 7.78 -17.33 -1.63
N PHE A 431 9.06 -17.66 -1.80
CA PHE A 431 9.83 -17.24 -2.96
C PHE A 431 9.31 -17.82 -4.27
N PHE A 432 8.83 -19.05 -4.25
CA PHE A 432 8.21 -19.67 -5.42
C PHE A 432 6.90 -18.95 -5.79
N ILE A 433 6.03 -18.69 -4.82
CA ILE A 433 4.79 -17.90 -5.03
C ILE A 433 5.12 -16.50 -5.57
N ASN A 434 6.11 -15.83 -5.00
CA ASN A 434 6.60 -14.52 -5.46
C ASN A 434 6.98 -14.55 -6.94
N GLY A 435 7.73 -15.57 -7.37
CA GLY A 435 8.12 -15.74 -8.78
C GLY A 435 6.93 -15.98 -9.71
N ILE A 436 5.90 -16.72 -9.27
CA ILE A 436 4.65 -16.87 -10.04
C ILE A 436 3.95 -15.51 -10.16
N LEU A 437 3.85 -14.76 -9.07
CA LEU A 437 3.22 -13.44 -9.07
C LEU A 437 3.97 -12.45 -9.97
N LEU A 438 5.28 -12.60 -10.13
CA LEU A 438 6.08 -11.78 -11.02
C LEU A 438 5.64 -11.90 -12.50
N LEU A 439 5.08 -13.04 -12.91
CA LEU A 439 4.55 -13.21 -14.26
C LEU A 439 3.35 -12.29 -14.56
N PHE A 440 2.63 -11.85 -13.52
CA PHE A 440 1.57 -10.85 -13.66
C PHE A 440 2.08 -9.46 -14.06
N ALA A 441 3.40 -9.24 -14.10
CA ALA A 441 3.97 -8.01 -14.66
C ALA A 441 3.48 -7.75 -16.09
N TYR A 442 3.32 -8.80 -16.92
CA TYR A 442 2.93 -8.66 -18.31
C TYR A 442 1.55 -7.98 -18.51
N PRO A 443 0.45 -8.50 -17.94
CA PRO A 443 -0.84 -7.82 -18.01
C PRO A 443 -0.85 -6.46 -17.29
N LEU A 444 -0.05 -6.30 -16.23
CA LEU A 444 0.05 -5.03 -15.51
C LEU A 444 0.71 -3.94 -16.36
N LEU A 445 1.70 -4.29 -17.21
CA LEU A 445 2.32 -3.34 -18.15
C LEU A 445 1.27 -2.71 -19.08
N PHE A 446 0.35 -3.49 -19.63
CA PHE A 446 -0.73 -2.98 -20.48
C PHE A 446 -1.61 -1.95 -19.75
N LEU A 447 -1.98 -2.25 -18.50
CA LEU A 447 -2.76 -1.32 -17.67
C LEU A 447 -2.01 -0.01 -17.42
N LEU A 448 -0.72 -0.11 -17.10
CA LEU A 448 0.14 1.06 -16.82
C LEU A 448 0.40 1.89 -18.07
N GLU A 449 0.58 1.27 -19.24
CA GLU A 449 0.67 1.97 -20.52
C GLU A 449 -0.53 2.88 -20.77
N LYS A 450 -1.72 2.32 -20.60
CA LYS A 450 -2.97 3.05 -20.81
C LYS A 450 -3.17 4.17 -19.79
N THR A 451 -2.79 3.93 -18.53
CA THR A 451 -2.99 4.91 -17.44
C THR A 451 -2.00 6.07 -17.49
N PHE A 452 -0.73 5.79 -17.76
CA PHE A 452 0.35 6.80 -17.70
C PHE A 452 0.80 7.31 -19.07
N GLY A 453 0.24 6.79 -20.17
CA GLY A 453 0.55 7.22 -21.52
C GLY A 453 1.96 6.82 -21.98
N PHE A 454 2.42 5.65 -21.58
CA PHE A 454 3.66 5.03 -22.07
C PHE A 454 3.37 4.08 -23.23
N THR A 455 4.43 3.68 -23.91
CA THR A 455 4.39 2.62 -24.94
C THR A 455 5.60 1.73 -24.72
N SER A 456 5.37 0.46 -24.42
CA SER A 456 6.43 -0.53 -24.23
C SER A 456 6.94 -1.09 -25.55
N ASN A 457 8.10 -1.73 -25.51
CA ASN A 457 8.60 -2.48 -26.65
C ASN A 457 7.68 -3.65 -27.03
N VAL A 458 6.93 -4.20 -26.09
CA VAL A 458 5.93 -5.25 -26.37
C VAL A 458 4.85 -4.74 -27.30
N THR A 459 4.24 -3.60 -26.97
CA THR A 459 3.22 -2.94 -27.79
C THR A 459 3.79 -2.57 -29.15
N LEU A 460 5.04 -2.08 -29.23
CA LEU A 460 5.69 -1.76 -30.51
C LEU A 460 5.91 -3.01 -31.36
N VAL A 461 6.29 -4.14 -30.77
CA VAL A 461 6.44 -5.43 -31.49
C VAL A 461 5.08 -5.93 -32.00
N GLU A 462 4.02 -5.83 -31.18
CA GLU A 462 2.66 -6.20 -31.60
C GLU A 462 2.16 -5.31 -32.76
N LEU A 463 2.40 -4.00 -32.69
CA LEU A 463 2.06 -3.06 -33.77
C LEU A 463 2.89 -3.29 -35.02
N SER A 464 4.14 -3.75 -34.93
CA SER A 464 4.98 -4.02 -36.09
C SER A 464 4.70 -5.38 -36.77
N ASN A 465 3.74 -6.14 -36.26
CA ASN A 465 3.28 -7.35 -36.90
C ASN A 465 2.53 -7.00 -38.21
N ILE A 466 3.02 -7.48 -39.34
CA ILE A 466 2.43 -7.23 -40.69
C ILE A 466 1.00 -7.81 -40.81
N ASN A 467 0.62 -8.75 -39.95
CA ASN A 467 -0.74 -9.30 -39.89
C ASN A 467 -1.69 -8.43 -39.05
N ASN A 468 -1.22 -7.31 -38.48
CA ASN A 468 -2.08 -6.34 -37.85
C ASN A 468 -3.10 -5.80 -38.84
N ASP A 469 -4.35 -5.62 -38.43
CA ASP A 469 -5.45 -5.25 -39.33
C ASP A 469 -5.16 -4.01 -40.19
N LEU A 470 -4.58 -2.98 -39.57
CA LEU A 470 -4.27 -1.72 -40.29
C LEU A 470 -3.12 -1.90 -41.32
N LEU A 471 -2.04 -2.61 -40.93
CA LEU A 471 -0.94 -2.89 -41.85
C LEU A 471 -1.35 -3.86 -42.97
N ARG A 472 -2.21 -4.84 -42.69
CA ARG A 472 -2.80 -5.71 -43.70
C ARG A 472 -3.65 -4.91 -44.67
N GLN A 473 -4.55 -4.04 -44.18
CA GLN A 473 -5.34 -3.15 -45.03
C GLN A 473 -4.42 -2.25 -45.90
N MET A 474 -3.35 -1.72 -45.32
CA MET A 474 -2.37 -0.94 -46.08
C MET A 474 -1.70 -1.75 -47.21
N SER A 475 -1.33 -3.00 -46.93
CA SER A 475 -0.71 -3.88 -47.91
C SER A 475 -1.66 -4.26 -49.07
N GLU A 476 -2.97 -4.31 -48.81
CA GLU A 476 -3.99 -4.60 -49.83
C GLU A 476 -4.39 -3.36 -50.65
N THR A 477 -4.51 -2.19 -49.97
CA THR A 477 -5.00 -0.95 -50.60
C THR A 477 -3.89 -0.16 -51.32
N VAL A 478 -2.70 -0.08 -50.73
CA VAL A 478 -1.55 0.68 -51.21
C VAL A 478 -0.24 -0.15 -51.15
N PRO A 479 -0.12 -1.22 -51.93
CA PRO A 479 1.00 -2.15 -51.84
C PRO A 479 2.37 -1.49 -52.12
N GLY A 480 2.42 -0.49 -52.98
CA GLY A 480 3.67 0.27 -53.26
C GLY A 480 4.12 1.07 -52.01
N THR A 481 3.21 1.75 -51.32
CA THR A 481 3.49 2.47 -50.09
C THR A 481 3.84 1.50 -48.95
N PHE A 482 3.19 0.35 -48.87
CA PHE A 482 3.52 -0.65 -47.86
C PHE A 482 4.95 -1.18 -48.05
N GLN A 483 5.35 -1.47 -49.31
CA GLN A 483 6.71 -1.93 -49.62
C GLN A 483 7.77 -0.84 -49.33
N HIS A 484 7.47 0.42 -49.67
CA HIS A 484 8.28 1.57 -49.29
C HIS A 484 8.48 1.65 -47.78
N SER A 485 7.38 1.64 -47.00
CA SER A 485 7.43 1.71 -45.54
C SER A 485 8.23 0.56 -44.91
N MET A 486 8.17 -0.65 -45.48
CA MET A 486 9.00 -1.78 -45.04
C MET A 486 10.50 -1.55 -45.29
N GLN A 487 10.86 -0.98 -46.43
CA GLN A 487 12.26 -0.66 -46.75
C GLN A 487 12.79 0.47 -45.86
N VAL A 488 12.02 1.53 -45.69
CA VAL A 488 12.33 2.63 -44.78
C VAL A 488 12.48 2.10 -43.32
N ALA A 489 11.60 1.21 -42.89
CA ALA A 489 11.66 0.61 -41.56
C ALA A 489 12.95 -0.18 -41.32
N ASN A 490 13.38 -0.96 -42.32
CA ASN A 490 14.64 -1.71 -42.24
C ASN A 490 15.86 -0.80 -42.21
N LEU A 491 15.89 0.21 -43.10
CA LEU A 491 16.97 1.17 -43.20
C LEU A 491 17.12 2.01 -41.92
N ALA A 492 16.01 2.55 -41.46
CA ALA A 492 15.96 3.38 -40.26
C ALA A 492 16.28 2.60 -38.96
N ALA A 493 15.80 1.37 -38.84
CA ALA A 493 16.09 0.54 -37.68
C ALA A 493 17.57 0.21 -37.52
N GLU A 494 18.26 -0.09 -38.63
CA GLU A 494 19.70 -0.37 -38.62
C GLU A 494 20.50 0.87 -38.19
N ALA A 495 20.17 2.04 -38.72
CA ALA A 495 20.81 3.30 -38.32
C ALA A 495 20.57 3.60 -36.84
N ALA A 496 19.35 3.35 -36.34
CA ALA A 496 19.01 3.51 -34.93
C ALA A 496 19.86 2.63 -34.01
N ILE A 497 20.11 1.37 -34.39
CA ILE A 497 21.00 0.46 -33.64
C ILE A 497 22.40 1.04 -33.52
N ARG A 498 22.95 1.54 -34.61
CA ARG A 498 24.35 2.05 -34.69
C ARG A 498 24.58 3.31 -33.84
N ILE A 499 23.57 4.15 -33.67
CA ILE A 499 23.69 5.37 -32.85
C ILE A 499 23.07 5.21 -31.45
N GLY A 500 22.63 3.98 -31.06
CA GLY A 500 22.06 3.71 -29.76
C GLY A 500 20.66 4.33 -29.55
N ALA A 501 19.92 4.59 -30.64
CA ALA A 501 18.50 4.99 -30.58
C ALA A 501 17.58 3.76 -30.47
N LYS A 502 16.29 3.99 -30.19
CA LYS A 502 15.29 2.91 -30.00
C LYS A 502 14.86 2.32 -31.34
N SER A 503 15.57 1.28 -31.81
CA SER A 503 15.36 0.68 -33.12
C SER A 503 13.96 0.15 -33.37
N GLN A 504 13.34 -0.51 -32.36
CA GLN A 504 11.96 -1.02 -32.46
C GLN A 504 10.95 0.12 -32.63
N LEU A 505 11.17 1.24 -31.95
CA LEU A 505 10.30 2.42 -32.05
C LEU A 505 10.40 3.04 -33.47
N VAL A 506 11.62 3.20 -33.98
CA VAL A 506 11.83 3.72 -35.35
C VAL A 506 11.22 2.79 -36.39
N ARG A 507 11.45 1.47 -36.23
CA ARG A 507 10.87 0.46 -37.15
C ARG A 507 9.36 0.54 -37.19
N THR A 508 8.71 0.56 -35.99
CA THR A 508 7.25 0.63 -35.89
C THR A 508 6.75 1.96 -36.45
N GLY A 509 7.40 3.10 -36.11
CA GLY A 509 7.04 4.42 -36.62
C GLY A 509 7.11 4.48 -38.15
N ALA A 510 8.14 3.88 -38.74
CA ALA A 510 8.32 3.80 -40.19
C ALA A 510 7.24 2.97 -40.91
N LEU A 511 6.72 1.91 -40.25
CA LEU A 511 5.65 1.13 -40.87
C LEU A 511 4.32 1.90 -40.98
N TYR A 512 4.11 2.89 -40.11
CA TYR A 512 2.85 3.64 -40.02
C TYR A 512 2.93 5.08 -40.54
N HIS A 513 4.14 5.59 -40.90
CA HIS A 513 4.31 7.02 -41.23
C HIS A 513 3.42 7.50 -42.37
N ASP A 514 3.17 6.63 -43.34
CA ASP A 514 2.51 6.88 -44.62
C ASP A 514 1.09 6.25 -44.71
N ILE A 515 0.47 5.82 -43.61
CA ILE A 515 -0.85 5.18 -43.66
C ILE A 515 -1.93 6.06 -44.27
N GLY A 516 -1.79 7.38 -44.23
CA GLY A 516 -2.77 8.31 -44.81
C GLY A 516 -2.85 8.27 -46.33
N LYS A 517 -1.87 7.71 -47.00
CA LYS A 517 -1.90 7.49 -48.48
C LYS A 517 -3.01 6.50 -48.90
N MET A 518 -3.57 5.75 -47.95
CA MET A 518 -4.73 4.87 -48.21
C MET A 518 -6.01 5.63 -48.58
N GLU A 519 -6.14 6.90 -48.17
CA GLU A 519 -7.32 7.72 -48.52
C GLU A 519 -7.33 8.12 -49.99
N ASN A 520 -6.17 8.36 -50.59
CA ASN A 520 -6.04 8.82 -51.99
C ASN A 520 -4.93 8.07 -52.73
N PRO A 521 -5.01 6.72 -52.91
CA PRO A 521 -3.92 5.89 -53.43
C PRO A 521 -3.36 6.33 -54.78
N ALA A 522 -4.24 6.71 -55.72
CA ALA A 522 -3.88 7.03 -57.09
C ALA A 522 -2.99 8.27 -57.24
N PHE A 523 -2.93 9.14 -56.25
CA PHE A 523 -2.11 10.37 -56.28
C PHE A 523 -0.64 10.10 -55.89
N PHE A 524 -0.30 8.91 -55.43
CA PHE A 524 1.07 8.56 -55.06
C PHE A 524 1.67 7.63 -56.10
N THR A 525 2.83 8.04 -56.67
CA THR A 525 3.48 7.41 -57.82
C THR A 525 3.79 5.93 -57.60
N GLU A 526 4.13 5.54 -56.38
CA GLU A 526 4.45 4.16 -56.00
C GLU A 526 3.23 3.21 -56.07
N ASN A 527 2.01 3.74 -56.10
CA ASN A 527 0.78 2.97 -56.22
C ASN A 527 0.14 3.05 -57.62
N GLN A 528 0.71 3.84 -58.54
CA GLN A 528 0.19 3.97 -59.90
C GLN A 528 0.60 2.76 -60.73
N SER A 529 -0.34 1.93 -61.15
CA SER A 529 -0.15 0.80 -62.07
C SER A 529 -0.51 1.19 -63.49
N GLY A 530 0.39 1.84 -64.23
CA GLY A 530 0.27 2.09 -65.69
C GLY A 530 -0.93 2.97 -66.13
N GLY A 531 -1.56 3.70 -65.21
CA GLY A 531 -2.74 4.48 -65.47
C GLY A 531 -2.51 5.97 -65.69
N VAL A 532 -3.61 6.72 -65.78
CA VAL A 532 -3.60 8.19 -65.88
C VAL A 532 -3.14 8.78 -64.54
N ASN A 533 -2.12 9.65 -64.58
CA ASN A 533 -1.68 10.39 -63.42
C ASN A 533 -2.74 11.49 -63.09
N PRO A 534 -3.43 11.38 -61.91
CA PRO A 534 -4.51 12.32 -61.54
C PRO A 534 -4.03 13.77 -61.42
N HIS A 535 -2.75 13.98 -61.11
CA HIS A 535 -2.17 15.33 -60.98
C HIS A 535 -2.17 16.11 -62.29
N LYS A 536 -2.27 15.45 -63.48
CA LYS A 536 -2.34 16.13 -64.76
C LYS A 536 -3.58 17.00 -64.96
N ASN A 537 -4.65 16.71 -64.17
CA ASN A 537 -5.92 17.44 -64.23
C ASN A 537 -6.06 18.47 -63.12
N LEU A 538 -5.07 18.64 -62.28
CA LEU A 538 -5.06 19.54 -61.13
C LEU A 538 -3.95 20.60 -61.29
N GLY A 539 -4.18 21.80 -60.75
CA GLY A 539 -3.12 22.79 -60.58
C GLY A 539 -2.08 22.33 -59.57
N TYR A 540 -0.89 22.93 -59.59
CA TYR A 540 0.23 22.58 -58.70
C TYR A 540 -0.12 22.76 -57.23
N GLU A 541 -0.86 23.82 -56.88
CA GLU A 541 -1.33 24.08 -55.51
C GLU A 541 -2.26 22.98 -55.00
N GLN A 542 -3.27 22.61 -55.84
CA GLN A 542 -4.22 21.54 -55.50
C GLN A 542 -3.50 20.20 -55.36
N SER A 543 -2.58 19.90 -56.28
CA SER A 543 -1.75 18.69 -56.25
C SER A 543 -0.89 18.64 -54.99
N ALA A 544 -0.28 19.76 -54.59
CA ALA A 544 0.49 19.87 -53.36
C ALA A 544 -0.40 19.61 -52.11
N GLN A 545 -1.58 20.19 -52.07
CA GLN A 545 -2.50 20.01 -50.95
C GLN A 545 -2.99 18.56 -50.83
N VAL A 546 -3.26 17.86 -51.93
CA VAL A 546 -3.62 16.43 -51.91
C VAL A 546 -2.46 15.59 -51.37
N VAL A 547 -1.24 15.90 -51.78
CA VAL A 547 -0.06 15.18 -51.28
C VAL A 547 0.16 15.49 -49.79
N ILE A 548 0.06 16.76 -49.36
CA ILE A 548 0.23 17.17 -47.96
C ILE A 548 -0.84 16.53 -47.05
N SER A 549 -2.08 16.33 -47.55
CA SER A 549 -3.21 15.83 -46.76
C SER A 549 -2.96 14.42 -46.18
N HIS A 550 -2.05 13.60 -46.79
CA HIS A 550 -1.78 12.27 -46.24
C HIS A 550 -1.29 12.28 -44.78
N VAL A 551 -0.64 13.37 -44.33
CA VAL A 551 -0.20 13.52 -42.94
C VAL A 551 -1.42 13.67 -42.03
N THR A 552 -2.35 14.54 -42.38
CA THR A 552 -3.57 14.77 -41.60
C THR A 552 -4.53 13.59 -41.65
N ASP A 553 -4.65 12.94 -42.80
CA ASP A 553 -5.49 11.75 -42.97
C ASP A 553 -4.87 10.55 -42.27
N GLY A 554 -3.56 10.42 -42.27
CA GLY A 554 -2.83 9.43 -41.47
C GLY A 554 -3.05 9.59 -39.98
N LEU A 555 -3.10 10.83 -39.46
CA LEU A 555 -3.40 11.09 -38.09
C LEU A 555 -4.85 10.72 -37.74
N LYS A 556 -5.82 10.99 -38.63
CA LYS A 556 -7.23 10.58 -38.44
C LYS A 556 -7.37 9.04 -38.35
N LEU A 557 -6.68 8.33 -39.28
CA LEU A 557 -6.63 6.86 -39.27
C LEU A 557 -5.96 6.33 -38.00
N ALA A 558 -4.87 6.96 -37.57
CA ALA A 558 -4.18 6.60 -36.35
C ALA A 558 -5.05 6.82 -35.09
N ASP A 559 -5.88 7.87 -35.07
CA ASP A 559 -6.85 8.11 -34.00
C ASP A 559 -7.96 7.06 -34.01
N LYS A 560 -8.52 6.74 -35.18
CA LYS A 560 -9.55 5.71 -35.37
C LYS A 560 -9.10 4.34 -34.86
N HIS A 561 -7.84 3.98 -35.12
CA HIS A 561 -7.26 2.71 -34.70
C HIS A 561 -6.54 2.77 -33.33
N ASN A 562 -6.71 3.87 -32.58
CA ASN A 562 -6.12 4.05 -31.24
C ASN A 562 -4.59 3.85 -31.18
N LEU A 563 -3.86 4.24 -32.21
CA LEU A 563 -2.40 4.12 -32.21
C LEU A 563 -1.79 4.99 -31.12
N PRO A 564 -0.71 4.52 -30.47
CA PRO A 564 0.00 5.29 -29.44
C PRO A 564 0.47 6.65 -29.96
N LYS A 565 0.48 7.64 -29.06
CA LYS A 565 0.93 9.01 -29.42
C LYS A 565 2.31 9.02 -30.06
N VAL A 566 3.25 8.20 -29.56
CA VAL A 566 4.60 8.13 -30.13
C VAL A 566 4.62 7.71 -31.61
N ILE A 567 3.64 6.91 -32.08
CA ILE A 567 3.50 6.54 -33.49
C ILE A 567 2.86 7.69 -34.28
N LYS A 568 1.84 8.35 -33.73
CA LYS A 568 1.25 9.56 -34.30
C LYS A 568 2.29 10.67 -34.52
N ASP A 569 3.23 10.80 -33.57
CA ASP A 569 4.35 11.75 -33.69
C ASP A 569 5.23 11.47 -34.91
N PHE A 570 5.44 10.20 -35.29
CA PHE A 570 6.16 9.87 -36.57
C PHE A 570 5.35 10.27 -37.78
N ILE A 571 4.05 10.03 -37.83
CA ILE A 571 3.15 10.46 -38.91
C ILE A 571 3.21 11.97 -39.10
N SER A 572 3.21 12.74 -38.03
CA SER A 572 3.23 14.20 -38.11
C SER A 572 4.58 14.80 -38.44
N THR A 573 5.71 14.12 -38.14
CA THR A 573 7.05 14.72 -38.20
C THR A 573 7.89 14.27 -39.36
N HIS A 574 7.51 13.19 -40.11
CA HIS A 574 8.39 12.59 -41.13
C HIS A 574 8.73 13.53 -42.30
N HIS A 575 7.86 14.51 -42.60
CA HIS A 575 8.15 15.59 -43.54
C HIS A 575 8.47 16.93 -42.84
N GLY A 576 8.25 17.02 -41.52
CA GLY A 576 8.47 18.26 -40.78
C GLY A 576 7.69 19.44 -41.36
N ARG A 577 8.34 20.57 -41.49
CA ARG A 577 7.88 21.76 -42.22
C ARG A 577 8.53 21.87 -43.61
N GLY A 578 8.80 20.74 -44.21
CA GLY A 578 9.32 20.67 -45.59
C GLY A 578 8.32 21.16 -46.61
N LYS A 579 8.79 21.43 -47.82
CA LYS A 579 7.95 21.80 -48.95
C LYS A 579 7.78 20.62 -49.90
N THR A 580 6.66 20.53 -50.58
CA THR A 580 6.43 19.64 -51.73
C THR A 580 7.25 20.14 -52.93
N LYS A 581 8.57 19.88 -52.88
CA LYS A 581 9.59 20.51 -53.77
C LYS A 581 9.25 20.43 -55.26
N TYR A 582 8.69 19.31 -55.73
CA TYR A 582 8.30 19.17 -57.12
C TYR A 582 7.25 20.21 -57.52
N PHE A 583 6.14 20.29 -56.87
CA PHE A 583 5.05 21.20 -57.16
C PHE A 583 5.45 22.66 -56.91
N TYR A 584 6.18 22.91 -55.84
CA TYR A 584 6.70 24.24 -55.51
C TYR A 584 7.61 24.81 -56.58
N ILE A 585 8.58 23.99 -57.08
CA ILE A 585 9.54 24.41 -58.11
C ILE A 585 8.83 24.54 -59.47
N SER A 586 7.95 23.60 -59.83
CA SER A 586 7.21 23.65 -61.07
C SER A 586 6.33 24.90 -61.15
N TRP A 587 5.62 25.21 -60.10
CA TRP A 587 4.79 26.42 -60.01
C TRP A 587 5.67 27.68 -60.18
N LYS A 588 6.78 27.75 -59.48
CA LYS A 588 7.67 28.90 -59.50
C LYS A 588 8.34 29.10 -60.87
N ASN A 589 8.61 28.02 -61.61
CA ASN A 589 9.15 28.08 -62.96
C ASN A 589 8.09 28.55 -63.98
N GLU A 590 6.82 28.23 -63.80
CA GLU A 590 5.74 28.65 -64.70
C GLU A 590 5.23 30.08 -64.38
N HIS A 591 5.41 30.54 -63.12
CA HIS A 591 4.94 31.83 -62.63
C HIS A 591 6.09 32.65 -62.00
N PRO A 592 7.11 33.03 -62.73
CA PRO A 592 8.31 33.65 -62.17
C PRO A 592 8.08 35.00 -61.51
N ASP A 593 7.05 35.76 -61.97
CA ASP A 593 6.76 37.12 -61.56
C ASP A 593 5.59 37.19 -60.53
N GLU A 594 4.99 36.08 -60.15
CA GLU A 594 3.88 36.05 -59.21
C GLU A 594 4.33 35.76 -57.78
N GLU A 595 3.68 36.42 -56.80
CA GLU A 595 3.92 36.10 -55.38
C GLU A 595 3.27 34.76 -55.04
N LEU A 596 4.08 33.82 -54.57
CA LEU A 596 3.68 32.48 -54.20
C LEU A 596 3.25 32.43 -52.73
N ASN A 597 2.07 31.90 -52.47
CA ASN A 597 1.72 31.51 -51.11
C ASN A 597 2.45 30.20 -50.72
N GLU A 598 3.61 30.33 -50.09
CA GLU A 598 4.46 29.20 -49.71
C GLU A 598 3.78 28.22 -48.72
N GLU A 599 2.77 28.66 -47.94
CA GLU A 599 2.04 27.81 -46.99
C GLU A 599 1.28 26.69 -47.71
N LEU A 600 0.79 26.93 -48.92
CA LEU A 600 0.10 25.92 -49.73
C LEU A 600 0.99 24.72 -50.13
N PHE A 601 2.27 24.91 -50.14
CA PHE A 601 3.27 23.88 -50.52
C PHE A 601 4.03 23.33 -49.32
N THR A 602 3.72 23.79 -48.08
CA THR A 602 4.45 23.47 -46.86
C THR A 602 3.68 22.47 -46.00
N TYR A 603 4.34 21.41 -45.56
CA TYR A 603 3.78 20.44 -44.62
C TYR A 603 3.50 21.09 -43.27
N PRO A 604 2.45 20.64 -42.55
CA PRO A 604 2.02 21.28 -41.32
C PRO A 604 3.03 21.14 -40.17
N GLY A 605 3.95 20.17 -40.26
CA GLY A 605 4.92 19.88 -39.19
C GLY A 605 4.28 19.18 -37.99
N PRO A 606 4.93 19.15 -36.83
CA PRO A 606 6.21 19.80 -36.49
C PRO A 606 7.45 19.15 -37.08
N ASN A 607 8.61 19.80 -36.94
CA ASN A 607 9.88 19.18 -37.26
C ASN A 607 10.22 18.07 -36.25
N PRO A 608 11.08 17.09 -36.63
CA PRO A 608 11.57 16.07 -35.71
C PRO A 608 12.15 16.65 -34.43
N PHE A 609 11.74 16.11 -33.30
CA PHE A 609 12.21 16.50 -31.96
C PHE A 609 12.84 15.35 -31.16
N THR A 610 12.89 14.14 -31.76
CA THR A 610 13.61 12.98 -31.19
C THR A 610 14.60 12.44 -32.26
N LYS A 611 15.65 11.72 -31.82
CA LYS A 611 16.59 11.06 -32.71
C LYS A 611 15.90 10.09 -33.65
N GLU A 612 14.94 9.34 -33.14
CA GLU A 612 14.15 8.34 -33.84
C GLU A 612 13.38 8.96 -35.01
N GLN A 613 12.75 10.12 -34.81
CA GLN A 613 12.00 10.85 -35.83
C GLN A 613 12.95 11.42 -36.88
N ALA A 614 14.11 11.95 -36.47
CA ALA A 614 15.11 12.45 -37.40
C ALA A 614 15.67 11.33 -38.32
N ILE A 615 15.92 10.13 -37.73
CA ILE A 615 16.36 8.97 -38.50
C ILE A 615 15.30 8.58 -39.54
N LEU A 616 14.01 8.57 -39.15
CA LEU A 616 12.94 8.28 -40.09
C LEU A 616 12.89 9.29 -41.24
N MET A 617 12.92 10.59 -40.95
CA MET A 617 12.90 11.64 -41.97
C MET A 617 14.06 11.52 -42.96
N MET A 618 15.25 11.17 -42.45
CA MET A 618 16.41 10.92 -43.31
C MET A 618 16.24 9.66 -44.16
N ALA A 619 15.73 8.57 -43.56
CA ALA A 619 15.59 7.28 -44.23
C ALA A 619 14.51 7.32 -45.32
N ASP A 620 13.36 7.95 -45.02
CA ASP A 620 12.27 8.15 -45.95
C ASP A 620 12.71 8.90 -47.20
N ALA A 621 13.31 10.09 -47.03
CA ALA A 621 13.79 10.89 -48.14
C ALA A 621 14.87 10.20 -48.96
N VAL A 622 15.78 9.46 -48.31
CA VAL A 622 16.87 8.73 -48.99
C VAL A 622 16.32 7.53 -49.75
N GLU A 623 15.38 6.75 -49.16
CA GLU A 623 14.78 5.59 -49.84
C GLU A 623 13.97 6.04 -51.05
N ALA A 624 13.10 7.02 -50.89
CA ALA A 624 12.30 7.55 -52.02
C ALA A 624 13.15 8.07 -53.16
N ALA A 625 14.20 8.84 -52.88
CA ALA A 625 15.08 9.35 -53.91
C ALA A 625 15.96 8.28 -54.54
N SER A 626 16.33 7.23 -53.79
CA SER A 626 17.18 6.15 -54.33
C SER A 626 16.51 5.38 -55.49
N ARG A 627 15.18 5.31 -55.52
CA ARG A 627 14.40 4.67 -56.59
C ARG A 627 14.54 5.38 -57.95
N SER A 628 14.88 6.65 -57.93
CA SER A 628 15.02 7.49 -59.11
C SER A 628 16.46 7.54 -59.66
N LEU A 629 17.41 6.78 -59.08
CA LEU A 629 18.78 6.74 -59.53
C LEU A 629 18.86 6.02 -60.88
N PRO A 630 19.57 6.59 -61.93
CA PRO A 630 19.74 5.95 -63.21
C PRO A 630 20.68 4.73 -63.13
N GLU A 631 21.63 4.76 -62.18
CA GLU A 631 22.60 3.70 -61.92
C GLU A 631 22.90 3.61 -60.42
N TYR A 632 23.07 2.39 -59.95
CA TYR A 632 23.33 2.11 -58.50
C TYR A 632 24.82 1.86 -58.25
N THR A 633 25.65 2.83 -58.59
CA THR A 633 27.09 2.79 -58.26
C THR A 633 27.36 3.30 -56.87
N GLU A 634 28.51 2.94 -56.28
CA GLU A 634 28.92 3.43 -54.96
C GLU A 634 28.95 4.96 -54.88
N GLU A 635 29.41 5.58 -55.97
CA GLU A 635 29.50 7.03 -56.06
C GLU A 635 28.13 7.70 -56.14
N THR A 636 27.23 7.20 -57.01
CA THR A 636 25.87 7.76 -57.14
C THR A 636 25.08 7.63 -55.86
N ILE A 637 25.16 6.47 -55.15
CA ILE A 637 24.54 6.25 -53.87
C ILE A 637 25.13 7.18 -52.80
N SER A 638 26.45 7.30 -52.73
CA SER A 638 27.11 8.17 -51.75
C SER A 638 26.71 9.64 -51.94
N ASN A 639 26.75 10.13 -53.17
CA ASN A 639 26.39 11.51 -53.50
C ASN A 639 24.92 11.80 -53.20
N LEU A 640 24.01 10.85 -53.46
CA LEU A 640 22.58 10.96 -53.13
C LEU A 640 22.36 11.11 -51.62
N VAL A 641 22.92 10.19 -50.83
CA VAL A 641 22.76 10.19 -49.38
C VAL A 641 23.29 11.47 -48.76
N ASP A 642 24.50 11.90 -49.20
CA ASP A 642 25.10 13.13 -48.69
C ASP A 642 24.25 14.35 -49.05
N LYS A 643 23.85 14.49 -50.31
CA LYS A 643 23.06 15.63 -50.80
C LYS A 643 21.74 15.78 -50.05
N ILE A 644 21.01 14.67 -49.82
CA ILE A 644 19.72 14.71 -49.18
C ILE A 644 19.85 15.09 -47.69
N ILE A 645 20.74 14.38 -46.98
CA ILE A 645 20.86 14.60 -45.53
C ILE A 645 21.47 15.98 -45.24
N ASP A 646 22.46 16.43 -46.03
CA ASP A 646 23.04 17.76 -45.85
C ASP A 646 22.04 18.87 -46.17
N SER A 647 21.15 18.68 -47.16
CA SER A 647 20.04 19.60 -47.43
C SER A 647 19.11 19.69 -46.22
N GLN A 648 18.71 18.56 -45.61
CA GLN A 648 17.85 18.54 -44.43
C GLN A 648 18.50 19.20 -43.20
N VAL A 649 19.80 19.02 -43.00
CA VAL A 649 20.57 19.69 -41.95
C VAL A 649 20.64 21.20 -42.19
N THR A 650 20.93 21.62 -43.43
CA THR A 650 21.05 23.03 -43.83
C THR A 650 19.71 23.76 -43.70
N GLU A 651 18.62 23.12 -44.12
CA GLU A 651 17.25 23.64 -43.99
C GLU A 651 16.79 23.69 -42.55
N GLY A 652 17.54 23.08 -41.61
CA GLY A 652 17.34 23.22 -40.15
C GLY A 652 16.26 22.34 -39.58
N TYR A 653 15.86 21.25 -40.20
CA TYR A 653 14.81 20.35 -39.72
C TYR A 653 15.16 19.68 -38.39
N PHE A 654 16.44 19.53 -38.06
CA PHE A 654 16.92 18.85 -36.85
C PHE A 654 17.32 19.80 -35.71
N LYS A 655 17.01 21.10 -35.81
CA LYS A 655 17.40 22.09 -34.77
C LYS A 655 16.84 21.79 -33.37
N GLU A 656 15.67 21.19 -33.29
CA GLU A 656 15.02 20.83 -32.02
C GLU A 656 15.29 19.38 -31.56
N CYS A 657 16.04 18.63 -32.39
CA CYS A 657 16.33 17.23 -32.17
C CYS A 657 17.67 17.05 -31.43
N PRO A 658 17.78 16.15 -30.44
CA PRO A 658 19.03 15.87 -29.72
C PRO A 658 19.98 14.95 -30.50
N ILE A 659 19.95 15.00 -31.85
CA ILE A 659 20.85 14.28 -32.71
C ILE A 659 22.17 15.05 -32.90
N THR A 660 23.30 14.37 -32.84
CA THR A 660 24.62 14.99 -32.97
C THR A 660 25.15 14.87 -34.39
N PHE A 661 26.10 15.72 -34.78
CA PHE A 661 26.80 15.59 -36.07
C PHE A 661 27.47 14.22 -36.22
N LYS A 662 27.97 13.63 -35.13
CA LYS A 662 28.53 12.28 -35.14
C LYS A 662 27.45 11.23 -35.45
N ASP A 663 26.25 11.38 -34.85
CA ASP A 663 25.12 10.49 -35.15
C ASP A 663 24.73 10.58 -36.62
N ILE A 664 24.64 11.80 -37.19
CA ILE A 664 24.29 12.04 -38.59
C ILE A 664 25.34 11.39 -39.53
N ALA A 665 26.64 11.57 -39.25
CA ALA A 665 27.70 10.93 -40.04
C ALA A 665 27.57 9.39 -39.99
N THR A 666 27.24 8.82 -38.82
CA THR A 666 27.03 7.38 -38.69
C THR A 666 25.79 6.92 -39.48
N VAL A 667 24.68 7.66 -39.43
CA VAL A 667 23.44 7.38 -40.19
C VAL A 667 23.73 7.37 -41.68
N LYS A 668 24.46 8.39 -42.20
CA LYS A 668 24.89 8.44 -43.61
C LYS A 668 25.69 7.20 -44.02
N ALA A 669 26.66 6.80 -43.18
CA ALA A 669 27.49 5.62 -43.47
C ALA A 669 26.65 4.34 -43.57
N VAL A 670 25.70 4.17 -42.64
CA VAL A 670 24.77 3.01 -42.63
C VAL A 670 23.87 3.01 -43.85
N PHE A 671 23.33 4.16 -44.24
CA PHE A 671 22.45 4.24 -45.41
C PHE A 671 23.20 3.91 -46.70
N LYS A 672 24.41 4.44 -46.87
CA LYS A 672 25.29 4.10 -48.03
C LYS A 672 25.57 2.60 -48.08
N GLU A 673 25.94 1.98 -46.95
CA GLU A 673 26.20 0.54 -46.87
C GLU A 673 24.94 -0.28 -47.22
N LYS A 674 23.79 0.05 -46.63
CA LYS A 674 22.55 -0.73 -46.84
C LYS A 674 21.94 -0.57 -48.20
N LEU A 675 21.95 0.62 -48.80
CA LEU A 675 21.49 0.83 -50.15
C LEU A 675 22.38 0.09 -51.19
N LYS A 676 23.69 0.08 -50.99
CA LYS A 676 24.61 -0.70 -51.81
C LYS A 676 24.28 -2.19 -51.79
N ILE A 677 23.96 -2.74 -50.62
CA ILE A 677 23.53 -4.14 -50.46
C ILE A 677 22.17 -4.38 -51.13
N ALA A 678 21.19 -3.47 -50.90
CA ALA A 678 19.83 -3.61 -51.43
C ALA A 678 19.73 -3.60 -52.94
N TYR A 679 20.58 -2.79 -53.61
CA TYR A 679 20.60 -2.62 -55.07
C TYR A 679 21.73 -3.41 -55.74
N HIS A 680 22.41 -4.33 -55.03
CA HIS A 680 23.43 -5.17 -55.62
C HIS A 680 22.82 -6.04 -56.75
N THR A 681 23.32 -5.86 -58.00
CA THR A 681 22.86 -6.63 -59.14
C THR A 681 23.13 -8.13 -58.95
N ARG A 682 22.11 -8.95 -59.08
CA ARG A 682 22.27 -10.40 -59.10
C ARG A 682 22.97 -10.80 -60.41
N ILE A 683 23.91 -11.75 -60.35
CA ILE A 683 24.56 -12.33 -61.52
C ILE A 683 23.46 -12.94 -62.41
N SER A 684 23.36 -12.51 -63.67
CA SER A 684 22.45 -13.14 -64.62
C SER A 684 22.90 -14.58 -64.88
N TYR A 685 21.98 -15.51 -64.80
CA TYR A 685 22.26 -16.90 -65.15
C TYR A 685 22.60 -16.97 -66.62
N PRO A 686 23.70 -17.63 -67.00
CA PRO A 686 24.03 -17.81 -68.42
C PRO A 686 22.98 -18.69 -69.11
N GLU A 687 22.51 -18.27 -70.30
CA GLU A 687 21.62 -19.12 -71.12
C GLU A 687 22.40 -20.28 -71.66
N LEU A 688 21.80 -21.50 -71.66
CA LEU A 688 22.35 -22.64 -72.42
C LEU A 688 22.33 -22.31 -73.87
N LYS A 689 23.51 -22.11 -74.43
CA LYS A 689 23.60 -22.06 -75.87
C LYS A 689 23.19 -23.37 -76.51
N LYS A 690 22.03 -23.39 -77.19
CA LYS A 690 21.55 -24.53 -77.97
C LYS A 690 22.53 -24.82 -79.14
#